data_90da63b74d0fbd7034e890fec0f4faf2
#
_entry.id   90da63b74d0fbd7034e890fec0f4faf2
#
_cell.length_a   1.000
_cell.length_b   1.000
_cell.length_c   1.000
_cell.angle_alpha   90.00
_cell.angle_beta   90.00
_cell.angle_gamma   90.00
#
_symmetry.space_group_name_H-M   'P 1'
#
loop_
_entity.id
_entity.type
_entity.pdbx_description
1 polymer ?
#
loop_
_entity_poly.entity_id
_entity_poly.type
_entity_poly.pdbx_seq_one_letter_code
_entity_poly.pdbx_strand_id
1 'polypeptide(L)'
;MIKALAVVFLFAAAAAARPCAAAWTLQTEEGGDVLFSAGDAKFQPMRRRADDSFKRYVAKVEADAADPSRPRLRWTFPPRGEGEKNVVVLTLAAESWAGGRCETDVKTVAIPAGHEKGKNIHIAGHEARTFRFKDPLGRSFRLDFGEEVRLHAMDGREWNLGEFIFRFYCAGDEVSAVLDAGGPVSVSACDPFVIEQGEKWIPLNVSTDIKEGSALDFSGVVPTVAPCRRVVARGRHFEFEGESGVARRFYGVNICRGANFAKREVAEKFVRQLRLRGYNALRLHHQDCGLVEGSADGTTINPAQLDRMDALLAACGREGVYVATDLFVSRKVPRRALGQDAEGFVGMGEYKALVLVDDVAFSNLCAFARAWMTHVNPYTGLRWADDPALAFLAFVNEGHVGMSGAETLRKMPQYVEAWSRWAAETGCEFQEIPSGRPWDKTPGMEAFSRFVASLEARFAARMRAFLKDGLGVKALLSDMSAGFEREPFRAVREEFLDYVDQHCYWDHPSFPGEAWQTPVKSLNTNPLKSRGADVLELCARVALDDKPFVTTEYNFAGPGEYRHMAGLAAGAQAARADWAGLWRFDWGGSPWEMAHFDQSRSGLFAIGGDALARADERVAMNLFLRGDLEPGDTAAVSAETEKGSLSVTTARTCGGFAEDGRIMAGAVAALCEKVPTAVWATSLDALPLARSRRILVAHLTDLANAGDTYEDESRQVLLRWGRPPHLVRAGVAHLALALGQGSFKVYAIDTSGARVREVPCRMHKGRLRFDADVAADPSNATFLYEVIRSAH
;
A
#
# COMPACT_ATOMS: atom_id res chain seq x y z
N MET A 1 -55.34 6.54 42.27
CA MET A 1 -55.54 7.84 41.65
C MET A 1 -54.22 8.21 40.92
N ILE A 2 -54.16 7.83 39.69
CA ILE A 2 -53.01 8.06 38.81
C ILE A 2 -53.52 8.99 37.70
N LYS A 3 -53.00 10.20 37.64
CA LYS A 3 -53.33 11.13 36.56
C LYS A 3 -52.39 10.83 35.39
N ALA A 4 -52.96 10.39 34.29
CA ALA A 4 -52.27 10.29 32.99
C ALA A 4 -52.15 11.69 32.40
N LEU A 5 -50.92 12.11 32.06
CA LEU A 5 -50.64 13.27 31.25
C LEU A 5 -50.62 12.84 29.77
N ALA A 6 -51.66 13.25 29.04
CA ALA A 6 -51.68 13.12 27.58
C ALA A 6 -50.83 14.24 26.96
N VAL A 7 -49.78 13.84 26.27
CA VAL A 7 -49.03 14.77 25.41
C VAL A 7 -49.68 14.75 24.05
N VAL A 8 -50.30 15.85 23.71
CA VAL A 8 -50.90 16.11 22.39
C VAL A 8 -49.75 16.53 21.45
N PHE A 9 -49.38 15.67 20.51
CA PHE A 9 -48.56 16.06 19.37
C PHE A 9 -49.43 16.83 18.37
N LEU A 10 -49.27 18.15 18.33
CA LEU A 10 -49.70 18.94 17.20
C LEU A 10 -48.83 18.64 15.98
N PHE A 11 -49.39 17.86 15.04
CA PHE A 11 -48.89 17.83 13.67
C PHE A 11 -49.27 19.18 13.02
N ALA A 12 -48.29 20.10 13.01
CA ALA A 12 -48.33 21.21 12.07
C ALA A 12 -48.11 20.61 10.68
N ALA A 13 -49.15 20.60 9.86
CA ALA A 13 -49.03 20.34 8.43
C ALA A 13 -48.09 21.40 7.84
N ALA A 14 -46.83 21.10 7.71
CA ALA A 14 -45.89 21.89 6.92
C ALA A 14 -46.43 21.82 5.48
N ALA A 15 -46.93 22.92 4.99
CA ALA A 15 -47.19 23.12 3.57
C ALA A 15 -45.90 22.75 2.85
N ALA A 16 -46.01 21.81 1.88
CA ALA A 16 -44.89 21.40 1.04
C ALA A 16 -44.35 22.68 0.37
N ALA A 17 -43.30 23.24 0.95
CA ALA A 17 -42.46 24.19 0.25
C ALA A 17 -41.96 23.46 -0.99
N ARG A 18 -42.31 23.98 -2.18
CA ARG A 18 -41.68 23.56 -3.43
C ARG A 18 -40.19 23.63 -3.20
N PRO A 19 -39.42 22.57 -3.49
CA PRO A 19 -37.97 22.63 -3.33
C PRO A 19 -37.50 23.83 -4.13
N CYS A 20 -36.95 24.82 -3.45
CA CYS A 20 -36.19 25.88 -4.07
C CYS A 20 -35.15 25.17 -4.97
N ALA A 21 -35.15 25.49 -6.26
CA ALA A 21 -34.17 24.91 -7.17
C ALA A 21 -32.79 25.12 -6.54
N ALA A 22 -32.14 24.06 -6.15
CA ALA A 22 -30.81 24.13 -5.54
C ALA A 22 -29.94 24.89 -6.53
N ALA A 23 -29.29 25.97 -6.10
CA ALA A 23 -28.36 26.67 -6.94
C ALA A 23 -27.21 25.73 -7.26
N TRP A 24 -27.04 25.38 -8.53
CA TRP A 24 -25.96 24.53 -8.98
C TRP A 24 -24.69 25.36 -9.18
N THR A 25 -23.57 24.84 -8.78
CA THR A 25 -22.26 25.43 -9.03
C THR A 25 -21.46 24.49 -9.91
N LEU A 26 -20.89 25.04 -10.98
CA LEU A 26 -19.96 24.36 -11.85
C LEU A 26 -18.57 24.90 -11.56
N GLN A 27 -17.66 24.03 -11.17
CA GLN A 27 -16.28 24.39 -10.89
C GLN A 27 -15.38 23.76 -11.95
N THR A 28 -14.45 24.51 -12.52
CA THR A 28 -13.48 24.05 -13.50
C THR A 28 -12.10 23.99 -12.88
N GLU A 29 -11.37 22.91 -13.10
CA GLU A 29 -10.00 22.71 -12.61
C GLU A 29 -8.97 22.86 -13.73
N GLU A 30 -7.78 23.26 -13.34
CA GLU A 30 -6.61 23.15 -14.21
C GLU A 30 -6.39 21.66 -14.51
N GLY A 31 -6.42 21.27 -15.77
CA GLY A 31 -6.32 19.89 -16.19
C GLY A 31 -7.59 19.29 -16.78
N GLY A 32 -8.63 20.08 -16.94
CA GLY A 32 -9.82 19.72 -17.69
C GLY A 32 -10.89 18.96 -16.91
N ASP A 33 -10.79 18.87 -15.58
CA ASP A 33 -11.84 18.34 -14.75
C ASP A 33 -12.90 19.40 -14.46
N VAL A 34 -14.13 18.94 -14.28
CA VAL A 34 -15.28 19.81 -13.98
C VAL A 34 -16.07 19.18 -12.86
N LEU A 35 -16.19 19.87 -11.75
CA LEU A 35 -17.05 19.52 -10.61
C LEU A 35 -18.40 20.20 -10.76
N PHE A 36 -19.46 19.47 -10.42
CA PHE A 36 -20.81 19.95 -10.47
C PHE A 36 -21.52 19.68 -9.14
N SER A 37 -22.04 20.72 -8.53
CA SER A 37 -22.76 20.64 -7.25
C SER A 37 -21.97 19.95 -6.12
N ALA A 38 -20.99 20.65 -5.58
CA ALA A 38 -20.28 20.25 -4.34
C ALA A 38 -19.72 18.82 -4.32
N GLY A 39 -19.32 18.28 -5.48
CA GLY A 39 -18.70 16.95 -5.58
C GLY A 39 -19.67 15.80 -5.80
N ASP A 40 -20.97 16.03 -5.89
CA ASP A 40 -21.96 14.98 -6.22
C ASP A 40 -21.78 14.40 -7.63
N ALA A 41 -21.25 15.20 -8.56
CA ALA A 41 -20.94 14.79 -9.92
C ALA A 41 -19.62 15.40 -10.39
N LYS A 42 -18.85 14.64 -11.16
CA LYS A 42 -17.56 15.06 -11.68
C LYS A 42 -17.39 14.60 -13.12
N PHE A 43 -16.95 15.52 -14.00
CA PHE A 43 -16.60 15.22 -15.38
C PHE A 43 -15.09 15.17 -15.52
N GLN A 44 -14.58 14.09 -16.11
CA GLN A 44 -13.15 13.87 -16.33
C GLN A 44 -12.88 13.53 -17.78
N PRO A 45 -11.98 14.27 -18.48
CA PRO A 45 -11.56 13.88 -19.82
C PRO A 45 -10.56 12.71 -19.73
N MET A 46 -10.83 11.64 -20.44
CA MET A 46 -9.97 10.46 -20.50
C MET A 46 -9.71 10.04 -21.94
N ARG A 47 -8.66 9.26 -22.16
CA ARG A 47 -8.39 8.62 -23.44
C ARG A 47 -8.38 7.11 -23.26
N ARG A 48 -9.21 6.39 -24.03
CA ARG A 48 -9.10 4.95 -24.17
C ARG A 48 -8.05 4.65 -25.23
N ARG A 49 -7.04 3.87 -24.85
CA ARG A 49 -5.95 3.42 -25.74
C ARG A 49 -6.39 2.25 -26.61
N ALA A 50 -5.57 1.92 -27.60
CA ALA A 50 -5.81 0.78 -28.49
C ALA A 50 -5.79 -0.58 -27.75
N ASP A 51 -5.10 -0.66 -26.61
CA ASP A 51 -5.05 -1.83 -25.73
C ASP A 51 -6.21 -1.91 -24.70
N ASP A 52 -7.23 -1.10 -24.89
CA ASP A 52 -8.40 -0.97 -24.03
C ASP A 52 -8.13 -0.33 -22.66
N SER A 53 -6.90 0.05 -22.34
CA SER A 53 -6.59 0.82 -21.11
C SER A 53 -7.12 2.25 -21.22
N PHE A 54 -7.37 2.86 -20.04
CA PHE A 54 -7.77 4.26 -19.92
C PHE A 54 -6.64 5.08 -19.35
N LYS A 55 -6.39 6.23 -19.99
CA LYS A 55 -5.48 7.24 -19.48
C LYS A 55 -6.30 8.50 -19.22
N ARG A 56 -6.21 9.05 -17.98
CA ARG A 56 -6.71 10.39 -17.71
C ARG A 56 -5.91 11.35 -18.57
N TYR A 57 -6.62 12.22 -19.23
CA TYR A 57 -5.99 13.14 -20.13
C TYR A 57 -6.33 14.56 -19.73
N VAL A 58 -5.30 15.40 -19.62
CA VAL A 58 -5.44 16.82 -19.36
C VAL A 58 -5.90 17.47 -20.65
N ALA A 59 -7.22 17.58 -20.85
CA ALA A 59 -7.79 18.39 -21.93
C ALA A 59 -8.01 19.81 -21.40
N LYS A 60 -7.83 20.81 -22.26
CA LYS A 60 -8.29 22.15 -21.92
C LYS A 60 -9.80 22.11 -21.77
N VAL A 61 -10.33 22.61 -20.66
CA VAL A 61 -11.76 22.74 -20.43
C VAL A 61 -12.14 24.22 -20.42
N GLU A 62 -13.23 24.56 -21.07
CA GLU A 62 -13.82 25.90 -21.06
C GLU A 62 -15.31 25.76 -20.76
N ALA A 63 -15.80 26.58 -19.86
CA ALA A 63 -17.24 26.70 -19.59
C ALA A 63 -17.71 28.09 -20.07
N ASP A 64 -18.50 28.11 -21.14
CA ASP A 64 -19.16 29.32 -21.61
C ASP A 64 -20.53 29.46 -20.92
N ALA A 65 -20.61 30.45 -20.05
CA ALA A 65 -21.82 30.80 -19.28
C ALA A 65 -22.52 32.05 -19.82
N ALA A 66 -22.47 32.32 -21.12
CA ALA A 66 -23.22 33.40 -21.74
C ALA A 66 -24.74 33.29 -21.47
N ASP A 67 -25.24 32.04 -21.34
CA ASP A 67 -26.51 31.71 -20.74
C ASP A 67 -26.28 30.96 -19.42
N PRO A 68 -26.40 31.63 -18.25
CA PRO A 68 -26.16 30.97 -16.97
C PRO A 68 -27.13 29.80 -16.68
N SER A 69 -28.27 29.70 -17.34
CA SER A 69 -29.20 28.57 -17.19
C SER A 69 -28.77 27.35 -18.01
N ARG A 70 -27.92 27.53 -19.01
CA ARG A 70 -27.49 26.52 -19.94
C ARG A 70 -26.00 26.66 -20.34
N PRO A 71 -25.04 26.63 -19.41
CA PRO A 71 -23.64 26.78 -19.72
C PRO A 71 -23.19 25.66 -20.70
N ARG A 72 -22.28 26.03 -21.60
CA ARG A 72 -21.67 25.09 -22.53
C ARG A 72 -20.30 24.69 -22.03
N LEU A 73 -20.09 23.41 -21.83
CA LEU A 73 -18.78 22.82 -21.55
C LEU A 73 -18.09 22.45 -22.85
N ARG A 74 -16.80 22.77 -22.98
CA ARG A 74 -15.98 22.39 -24.13
C ARG A 74 -14.67 21.76 -23.63
N TRP A 75 -14.35 20.56 -24.10
CA TRP A 75 -13.11 19.86 -23.87
C TRP A 75 -12.30 19.81 -25.18
N THR A 76 -11.06 20.32 -25.15
CA THR A 76 -10.13 20.27 -26.27
C THR A 76 -9.04 19.24 -25.97
N PHE A 77 -9.10 18.11 -26.64
CA PHE A 77 -8.11 17.02 -26.53
C PHE A 77 -6.99 17.24 -27.55
N PRO A 78 -5.74 16.87 -27.23
CA PRO A 78 -4.71 16.79 -28.26
C PRO A 78 -4.99 15.66 -29.27
N PRO A 79 -4.30 15.67 -30.42
CA PRO A 79 -4.48 14.69 -31.48
C PRO A 79 -4.42 13.25 -31.00
N ARG A 80 -5.24 12.39 -31.55
CA ARG A 80 -5.34 10.96 -31.22
C ARG A 80 -4.38 10.11 -32.04
N GLY A 81 -3.84 9.05 -31.39
CA GLY A 81 -3.20 7.93 -32.08
C GLY A 81 -4.23 6.99 -32.75
N GLU A 82 -3.74 6.09 -33.60
CA GLU A 82 -4.58 5.07 -34.22
C GLU A 82 -5.22 4.14 -33.16
N GLY A 83 -6.52 3.90 -33.28
CA GLY A 83 -7.28 3.08 -32.35
C GLY A 83 -7.67 3.74 -31.01
N GLU A 84 -7.19 4.94 -30.73
CA GLU A 84 -7.54 5.68 -29.51
C GLU A 84 -8.90 6.38 -29.61
N LYS A 85 -9.58 6.57 -28.47
CA LYS A 85 -10.87 7.28 -28.39
C LYS A 85 -10.85 8.29 -27.26
N ASN A 86 -11.36 9.49 -27.53
CA ASN A 86 -11.62 10.50 -26.50
C ASN A 86 -12.88 10.11 -25.73
N VAL A 87 -12.82 10.25 -24.41
CA VAL A 87 -13.91 9.87 -23.51
C VAL A 87 -14.10 10.96 -22.47
N VAL A 88 -15.30 11.51 -22.39
CA VAL A 88 -15.71 12.31 -21.24
C VAL A 88 -16.33 11.34 -20.23
N VAL A 89 -15.79 11.29 -19.03
CA VAL A 89 -16.29 10.43 -17.95
C VAL A 89 -17.06 11.32 -16.97
N LEU A 90 -18.31 10.96 -16.71
CA LEU A 90 -19.08 11.52 -15.61
C LEU A 90 -19.08 10.49 -14.47
N THR A 91 -18.64 10.88 -13.30
CA THR A 91 -18.83 10.10 -12.07
C THR A 91 -19.91 10.74 -11.22
N LEU A 92 -20.77 9.91 -10.63
CA LEU A 92 -21.85 10.34 -9.73
C LEU A 92 -21.64 9.66 -8.38
N ALA A 93 -21.57 10.42 -7.28
CA ALA A 93 -21.39 9.87 -5.94
C ALA A 93 -22.55 8.92 -5.58
N ALA A 94 -22.23 7.68 -5.22
CA ALA A 94 -23.24 6.66 -4.96
C ALA A 94 -24.15 7.05 -3.78
N GLU A 95 -23.64 7.78 -2.80
CA GLU A 95 -24.40 8.28 -1.67
C GLU A 95 -25.61 9.14 -2.10
N SER A 96 -25.44 9.97 -3.14
CA SER A 96 -26.49 10.87 -3.63
C SER A 96 -27.32 10.27 -4.77
N TRP A 97 -26.75 9.40 -5.59
CA TRP A 97 -27.34 8.99 -6.87
C TRP A 97 -27.84 7.54 -6.92
N ALA A 98 -27.57 6.70 -5.89
CA ALA A 98 -28.10 5.34 -5.84
C ALA A 98 -29.65 5.34 -5.81
N GLY A 99 -30.28 4.56 -6.69
CA GLY A 99 -31.72 4.54 -6.87
C GLY A 99 -32.27 5.63 -7.80
N GLY A 100 -31.39 6.47 -8.36
CA GLY A 100 -31.75 7.46 -9.39
C GLY A 100 -31.93 6.84 -10.78
N ARG A 101 -31.93 7.66 -11.82
CA ARG A 101 -32.01 7.21 -13.21
C ARG A 101 -31.35 8.17 -14.18
N CYS A 102 -31.01 7.66 -15.35
CA CYS A 102 -30.57 8.43 -16.50
C CYS A 102 -31.61 8.23 -17.63
N GLU A 103 -32.31 9.30 -17.99
CA GLU A 103 -33.26 9.34 -19.10
C GLU A 103 -32.50 9.84 -20.35
N THR A 104 -32.52 9.08 -21.42
CA THR A 104 -31.95 9.47 -22.73
C THR A 104 -33.06 9.65 -23.76
N ASP A 105 -32.74 10.21 -24.89
CA ASP A 105 -33.63 10.29 -26.05
C ASP A 105 -34.01 8.92 -26.64
N VAL A 106 -33.33 7.85 -26.20
CA VAL A 106 -33.58 6.48 -26.66
C VAL A 106 -34.30 5.62 -25.61
N LYS A 107 -33.87 5.71 -24.33
CA LYS A 107 -34.43 4.88 -23.25
C LYS A 107 -34.12 5.48 -21.86
N THR A 108 -34.80 4.96 -20.85
CA THR A 108 -34.49 5.24 -19.44
C THR A 108 -33.65 4.10 -18.85
N VAL A 109 -32.61 4.48 -18.14
CA VAL A 109 -31.67 3.58 -17.46
C VAL A 109 -31.76 3.82 -15.95
N ALA A 110 -32.10 2.79 -15.18
CA ALA A 110 -32.12 2.85 -13.73
C ALA A 110 -30.68 2.81 -13.18
N ILE A 111 -30.37 3.68 -12.21
CA ILE A 111 -29.13 3.62 -11.44
C ILE A 111 -29.40 2.71 -10.23
N PRO A 112 -28.65 1.61 -10.02
CA PRO A 112 -28.92 0.64 -8.98
C PRO A 112 -28.92 1.26 -7.58
N ALA A 113 -29.98 1.01 -6.79
CA ALA A 113 -30.02 1.44 -5.40
C ALA A 113 -29.08 0.62 -4.52
N GLY A 114 -29.13 -0.73 -4.64
CA GLY A 114 -28.26 -1.65 -3.94
C GLY A 114 -27.06 -2.05 -4.80
N HIS A 115 -26.04 -2.61 -4.15
CA HIS A 115 -24.88 -3.23 -4.81
C HIS A 115 -24.67 -4.65 -4.28
N GLU A 116 -24.48 -5.60 -5.18
CA GLU A 116 -24.06 -6.96 -4.88
C GLU A 116 -22.84 -7.30 -5.75
N LYS A 117 -21.74 -7.65 -5.11
CA LYS A 117 -20.46 -7.87 -5.79
C LYS A 117 -20.56 -8.94 -6.88
N GLY A 118 -20.03 -8.63 -8.06
CA GLY A 118 -20.06 -9.51 -9.23
C GLY A 118 -21.40 -9.50 -9.99
N LYS A 119 -22.41 -8.74 -9.54
CA LYS A 119 -23.70 -8.63 -10.21
C LYS A 119 -23.96 -7.19 -10.68
N ASN A 120 -24.58 -7.09 -11.87
CA ASN A 120 -25.05 -5.81 -12.43
C ASN A 120 -23.96 -4.72 -12.55
N ILE A 121 -22.71 -5.12 -12.80
CA ILE A 121 -21.59 -4.17 -12.94
C ILE A 121 -21.85 -3.23 -14.12
N HIS A 122 -22.39 -3.74 -15.22
CA HIS A 122 -22.73 -2.95 -16.40
C HIS A 122 -24.17 -2.44 -16.29
N ILE A 123 -24.34 -1.12 -16.19
CA ILE A 123 -25.64 -0.46 -16.04
C ILE A 123 -26.26 -0.21 -17.42
N ALA A 124 -25.48 0.30 -18.37
CA ALA A 124 -25.96 0.63 -19.70
C ALA A 124 -24.85 0.65 -20.75
N GLY A 125 -25.25 0.40 -22.01
CA GLY A 125 -24.40 0.59 -23.18
C GLY A 125 -25.31 0.86 -24.40
N HIS A 126 -25.34 2.12 -24.89
CA HIS A 126 -26.12 2.52 -26.07
C HIS A 126 -25.65 3.90 -26.57
N GLU A 127 -26.09 4.28 -27.74
CA GLU A 127 -25.85 5.62 -28.30
C GLU A 127 -27.07 6.50 -28.02
N ALA A 128 -26.81 7.76 -27.69
CA ALA A 128 -27.81 8.79 -27.47
C ALA A 128 -27.17 10.17 -27.57
N ARG A 129 -27.98 11.19 -27.76
CA ARG A 129 -27.55 12.59 -27.85
C ARG A 129 -27.72 13.34 -26.54
N THR A 130 -28.79 13.02 -25.80
CA THR A 130 -29.17 13.72 -24.58
C THR A 130 -29.27 12.75 -23.41
N PHE A 131 -28.82 13.21 -22.25
CA PHE A 131 -28.74 12.41 -21.02
C PHE A 131 -29.24 13.27 -19.85
N ARG A 132 -30.41 12.95 -19.33
CA ARG A 132 -30.98 13.61 -18.13
C ARG A 132 -30.79 12.70 -16.93
N PHE A 133 -29.97 13.12 -16.01
CA PHE A 133 -29.75 12.45 -14.73
C PHE A 133 -30.75 12.96 -13.71
N LYS A 134 -31.36 12.08 -12.93
CA LYS A 134 -32.29 12.41 -11.87
C LYS A 134 -31.99 11.54 -10.65
N ASP A 135 -31.76 12.18 -9.53
CA ASP A 135 -31.50 11.49 -8.26
C ASP A 135 -32.81 11.07 -7.57
N PRO A 136 -32.75 10.26 -6.48
CA PRO A 136 -33.95 9.84 -5.74
C PRO A 136 -34.76 10.99 -5.12
N LEU A 137 -34.11 12.13 -4.83
CA LEU A 137 -34.73 13.32 -4.26
C LEU A 137 -35.38 14.24 -5.32
N GLY A 138 -35.21 13.90 -6.62
CA GLY A 138 -35.76 14.64 -7.73
C GLY A 138 -34.89 15.79 -8.24
N ARG A 139 -33.66 15.97 -7.71
CA ARG A 139 -32.67 16.87 -8.32
C ARG A 139 -32.31 16.31 -9.69
N SER A 140 -32.17 17.17 -10.70
CA SER A 140 -31.84 16.70 -12.04
C SER A 140 -31.03 17.70 -12.82
N PHE A 141 -30.15 17.16 -13.70
CA PHE A 141 -29.51 17.92 -14.75
C PHE A 141 -29.52 17.13 -16.05
N ARG A 142 -29.38 17.83 -17.17
CA ARG A 142 -29.34 17.26 -18.52
C ARG A 142 -28.07 17.69 -19.22
N LEU A 143 -27.43 16.73 -19.89
CA LEU A 143 -26.33 16.95 -20.83
C LEU A 143 -26.85 16.77 -22.25
N ASP A 144 -26.49 17.69 -23.13
CA ASP A 144 -26.79 17.62 -24.56
C ASP A 144 -25.49 17.80 -25.34
N PHE A 145 -25.00 16.73 -25.95
CA PHE A 145 -23.77 16.74 -26.74
C PHE A 145 -23.97 17.29 -28.15
N GLY A 146 -25.22 17.55 -28.57
CA GLY A 146 -25.54 18.01 -29.91
C GLY A 146 -25.39 16.95 -31.02
N GLU A 147 -24.67 15.89 -30.74
CA GLU A 147 -24.43 14.72 -31.63
C GLU A 147 -24.64 13.42 -30.83
N GLU A 148 -24.76 12.29 -31.54
CA GLU A 148 -24.84 10.99 -30.85
C GLU A 148 -23.47 10.60 -30.30
N VAL A 149 -23.43 10.24 -29.01
CA VAL A 149 -22.27 9.70 -28.34
C VAL A 149 -22.60 8.34 -27.75
N ARG A 150 -21.63 7.44 -27.75
CA ARG A 150 -21.79 6.11 -27.19
C ARG A 150 -21.61 6.17 -25.68
N LEU A 151 -22.68 5.89 -24.93
CA LEU A 151 -22.62 5.72 -23.48
C LEU A 151 -22.19 4.29 -23.12
N HIS A 152 -21.32 4.18 -22.11
CA HIS A 152 -21.09 2.97 -21.35
C HIS A 152 -21.11 3.31 -19.85
N ALA A 153 -22.09 2.77 -19.13
CA ALA A 153 -22.28 3.05 -17.70
C ALA A 153 -22.00 1.81 -16.84
N MET A 154 -21.35 2.01 -15.71
CA MET A 154 -20.93 0.96 -14.79
C MET A 154 -21.14 1.38 -13.34
N ASP A 155 -21.34 0.38 -12.46
CA ASP A 155 -21.37 0.54 -11.02
C ASP A 155 -19.96 0.45 -10.44
N GLY A 156 -19.37 1.60 -10.13
CA GLY A 156 -18.01 1.69 -9.59
C GLY A 156 -17.86 1.15 -8.16
N ARG A 157 -18.98 0.92 -7.45
CA ARG A 157 -18.97 0.27 -6.13
C ARG A 157 -18.41 -1.16 -6.19
N GLU A 158 -18.43 -1.80 -7.36
CA GLU A 158 -17.75 -3.09 -7.60
C GLU A 158 -16.28 -3.05 -7.22
N TRP A 159 -15.63 -1.89 -7.46
CA TRP A 159 -14.20 -1.66 -7.17
C TRP A 159 -13.99 -0.77 -5.94
N ASN A 160 -15.00 -0.62 -5.07
CA ASN A 160 -15.00 0.24 -3.87
C ASN A 160 -14.77 1.75 -4.17
N LEU A 161 -15.14 2.21 -5.36
CA LEU A 161 -14.96 3.61 -5.74
C LEU A 161 -16.03 4.56 -5.17
N GLY A 162 -17.11 4.02 -4.61
CA GLY A 162 -18.21 4.83 -4.05
C GLY A 162 -18.99 5.65 -5.08
N GLU A 163 -18.87 5.35 -6.36
CA GLU A 163 -19.40 6.15 -7.47
C GLU A 163 -19.98 5.28 -8.60
N PHE A 164 -20.86 5.86 -9.40
CA PHE A 164 -21.28 5.34 -10.69
C PHE A 164 -20.48 6.02 -11.79
N ILE A 165 -20.06 5.27 -12.83
CA ILE A 165 -19.17 5.72 -13.88
C ILE A 165 -19.92 5.71 -15.22
N PHE A 166 -20.08 6.86 -15.84
CA PHE A 166 -20.71 7.05 -17.14
C PHE A 166 -19.66 7.54 -18.14
N ARG A 167 -19.34 6.73 -19.14
CA ARG A 167 -18.33 7.02 -20.16
C ARG A 167 -19.00 7.40 -21.46
N PHE A 168 -18.76 8.62 -21.94
CA PHE A 168 -19.23 9.13 -23.22
C PHE A 168 -18.07 9.09 -24.22
N TYR A 169 -18.13 8.19 -25.18
CA TYR A 169 -17.11 8.04 -26.21
C TYR A 169 -17.39 9.04 -27.33
N CYS A 170 -16.46 9.95 -27.55
CA CYS A 170 -16.61 11.08 -28.44
C CYS A 170 -15.77 10.91 -29.70
N ALA A 171 -16.31 11.34 -30.84
CA ALA A 171 -15.66 11.16 -32.16
C ALA A 171 -14.57 12.22 -32.42
N GLY A 172 -14.73 13.44 -31.93
CA GLY A 172 -13.82 14.58 -32.18
C GLY A 172 -12.71 14.77 -31.16
N ASP A 173 -11.75 15.65 -31.48
CA ASP A 173 -10.76 16.14 -30.52
C ASP A 173 -11.26 17.41 -29.83
N GLU A 174 -12.30 18.05 -30.34
CA GLU A 174 -13.11 19.04 -29.65
C GLU A 174 -14.48 18.41 -29.32
N VAL A 175 -14.82 18.39 -28.04
CA VAL A 175 -16.07 17.84 -27.53
C VAL A 175 -16.80 18.94 -26.78
N SER A 176 -18.09 19.10 -27.02
CA SER A 176 -18.89 20.06 -26.27
C SER A 176 -20.20 19.42 -25.79
N ALA A 177 -20.65 19.88 -24.63
CA ALA A 177 -21.98 19.55 -24.12
C ALA A 177 -22.63 20.77 -23.49
N VAL A 178 -23.93 20.94 -23.69
CA VAL A 178 -24.74 21.93 -22.97
C VAL A 178 -25.26 21.28 -21.71
N LEU A 179 -25.00 21.90 -20.55
CA LEU A 179 -25.50 21.50 -19.25
C LEU A 179 -26.76 22.33 -18.94
N ASP A 180 -27.86 21.65 -18.70
CA ASP A 180 -29.15 22.25 -18.29
C ASP A 180 -29.56 21.67 -16.93
N ALA A 181 -29.46 22.46 -15.89
CA ALA A 181 -29.76 22.07 -14.51
C ALA A 181 -31.15 22.57 -14.01
N GLY A 182 -31.97 23.12 -14.92
CA GLY A 182 -33.29 23.64 -14.60
C GLY A 182 -33.29 25.02 -13.89
N GLY A 183 -32.13 25.67 -13.85
CA GLY A 183 -31.93 26.98 -13.24
C GLY A 183 -30.51 27.50 -13.48
N PRO A 184 -30.25 28.74 -13.04
CA PRO A 184 -28.91 29.32 -13.22
C PRO A 184 -27.82 28.48 -12.56
N VAL A 185 -26.69 28.30 -13.27
CA VAL A 185 -25.47 27.65 -12.82
C VAL A 185 -24.39 28.70 -12.67
N SER A 186 -23.82 28.81 -11.49
CA SER A 186 -22.59 29.63 -11.31
C SER A 186 -21.36 28.86 -11.73
N VAL A 187 -20.45 29.52 -12.44
CA VAL A 187 -19.18 28.92 -12.87
C VAL A 187 -18.06 29.55 -12.05
N SER A 188 -17.25 28.75 -11.40
CA SER A 188 -16.07 29.16 -10.65
C SER A 188 -14.87 28.26 -10.97
N ALA A 189 -13.65 28.77 -10.74
CA ALA A 189 -12.47 27.92 -10.70
C ALA A 189 -12.50 27.08 -9.41
N CYS A 190 -11.98 25.86 -9.48
CA CYS A 190 -11.75 25.04 -8.30
C CYS A 190 -10.33 25.33 -7.81
N ASP A 191 -10.18 25.84 -6.59
CA ASP A 191 -8.87 26.02 -5.99
C ASP A 191 -8.40 24.66 -5.44
N PRO A 192 -7.26 24.14 -5.90
CA PRO A 192 -6.71 22.92 -5.34
C PRO A 192 -6.43 23.06 -3.84
N PHE A 193 -6.64 21.98 -3.10
CA PHE A 193 -6.28 21.93 -1.70
C PHE A 193 -4.77 21.77 -1.53
N VAL A 194 -4.11 22.77 -0.94
CA VAL A 194 -2.66 22.78 -0.74
C VAL A 194 -2.32 22.64 0.73
N ILE A 195 -1.39 21.75 1.04
CA ILE A 195 -0.84 21.61 2.40
C ILE A 195 0.23 22.67 2.60
N GLU A 196 -0.03 23.60 3.51
CA GLU A 196 0.87 24.72 3.82
C GLU A 196 1.19 24.79 5.30
N GLN A 197 2.38 25.26 5.62
CA GLN A 197 2.79 25.53 7.01
C GLN A 197 1.86 26.56 7.64
N GLY A 198 1.38 26.29 8.84
CA GLY A 198 0.49 27.18 9.59
C GLY A 198 0.01 26.51 10.89
N GLU A 199 -1.11 26.96 11.42
CA GLU A 199 -1.66 26.43 12.67
C GLU A 199 -2.04 24.95 12.59
N LYS A 200 -2.46 24.46 11.41
CA LYS A 200 -2.83 23.04 11.19
C LYS A 200 -1.64 22.15 10.85
N TRP A 201 -0.57 22.70 10.32
CA TRP A 201 0.56 21.94 9.79
C TRP A 201 1.89 22.51 10.27
N ILE A 202 2.52 21.81 11.20
CA ILE A 202 3.72 22.25 11.91
C ILE A 202 4.95 21.66 11.25
N PRO A 203 5.99 22.44 10.95
CA PRO A 203 7.22 21.91 10.37
C PRO A 203 7.89 20.90 11.30
N LEU A 204 8.58 19.96 10.72
CA LEU A 204 9.28 18.89 11.44
C LEU A 204 10.76 18.86 11.06
N ASN A 205 11.62 18.98 12.04
CA ASN A 205 13.05 18.72 11.87
C ASN A 205 13.32 17.22 12.05
N VAL A 206 13.80 16.59 10.98
CA VAL A 206 14.09 15.16 10.96
C VAL A 206 15.56 14.91 11.17
N SER A 207 15.93 14.05 12.12
CA SER A 207 17.30 13.56 12.27
C SER A 207 17.52 12.28 11.48
N THR A 208 18.66 12.19 10.79
CA THR A 208 19.09 10.95 10.13
C THR A 208 19.61 9.90 11.11
N ASP A 209 20.09 10.33 12.27
CA ASP A 209 20.76 9.46 13.23
C ASP A 209 19.92 9.31 14.50
N ILE A 210 19.82 8.07 14.97
CA ILE A 210 19.31 7.78 16.30
C ILE A 210 20.44 8.00 17.30
N LYS A 211 20.15 8.73 18.36
CA LYS A 211 21.07 8.91 19.49
C LYS A 211 21.12 7.60 20.30
N GLU A 212 22.30 7.01 20.39
CA GLU A 212 22.51 5.79 21.17
C GLU A 212 22.11 5.99 22.65
N GLY A 213 21.44 5.00 23.22
CA GLY A 213 20.89 5.04 24.57
C GLY A 213 19.64 5.92 24.74
N SER A 214 19.16 6.58 23.68
CA SER A 214 17.89 7.34 23.72
C SER A 214 16.67 6.42 23.79
N ALA A 215 15.47 7.02 23.91
CA ALA A 215 14.22 6.26 23.88
C ALA A 215 13.91 5.64 22.50
N LEU A 216 14.59 6.07 21.45
CA LEU A 216 14.47 5.55 20.10
C LEU A 216 15.59 4.56 19.72
N ASP A 217 16.53 4.30 20.60
CA ASP A 217 17.51 3.23 20.45
C ASP A 217 16.87 1.89 20.83
N PHE A 218 16.44 1.17 19.80
CA PHE A 218 15.80 -0.13 19.92
C PHE A 218 16.77 -1.31 19.82
N SER A 219 18.07 -1.06 19.68
CA SER A 219 19.07 -2.13 19.56
C SER A 219 19.08 -3.10 20.76
N GLY A 220 18.72 -2.61 21.95
CA GLY A 220 18.55 -3.42 23.18
C GLY A 220 17.11 -3.75 23.52
N VAL A 221 16.11 -3.18 22.83
CA VAL A 221 14.68 -3.38 23.11
C VAL A 221 14.12 -4.62 22.42
N VAL A 222 14.56 -4.87 21.20
CA VAL A 222 14.14 -6.03 20.40
C VAL A 222 15.28 -7.02 20.21
N PRO A 223 14.99 -8.35 20.23
CA PRO A 223 16.00 -9.37 20.12
C PRO A 223 16.69 -9.35 18.76
N THR A 224 18.00 -9.51 18.78
CA THR A 224 18.81 -9.76 17.59
C THR A 224 20.04 -10.58 17.95
N VAL A 225 20.65 -11.19 16.95
CA VAL A 225 21.89 -11.93 17.09
C VAL A 225 22.89 -11.44 16.06
N ALA A 226 24.02 -10.94 16.51
CA ALA A 226 25.12 -10.47 15.68
C ALA A 226 26.42 -11.18 16.09
N PRO A 227 27.26 -11.62 15.15
CA PRO A 227 27.02 -11.65 13.70
C PRO A 227 25.89 -12.59 13.31
N CYS A 228 25.40 -12.48 12.07
CA CYS A 228 24.35 -13.36 11.55
C CYS A 228 24.73 -14.85 11.64
N ARG A 229 23.76 -15.66 12.02
CA ARG A 229 23.85 -17.13 12.07
C ARG A 229 22.94 -17.71 10.99
N ARG A 230 23.22 -18.93 10.56
CA ARG A 230 22.39 -19.62 9.57
C ARG A 230 20.95 -19.76 10.06
N VAL A 231 20.00 -19.35 9.22
CA VAL A 231 18.55 -19.52 9.46
C VAL A 231 18.09 -20.82 8.81
N VAL A 232 17.28 -21.59 9.53
CA VAL A 232 16.63 -22.81 9.06
C VAL A 232 15.12 -22.72 9.31
N ALA A 233 14.32 -23.38 8.46
CA ALA A 233 12.88 -23.51 8.67
C ALA A 233 12.57 -24.78 9.47
N ARG A 234 11.69 -24.69 10.47
CA ARG A 234 11.24 -25.79 11.31
C ARG A 234 9.73 -25.63 11.58
N GLY A 235 8.93 -26.43 10.88
CA GLY A 235 7.49 -26.22 10.94
C GLY A 235 7.11 -24.79 10.59
N ARG A 236 6.29 -24.15 11.39
CA ARG A 236 5.83 -22.74 11.18
C ARG A 236 6.87 -21.66 11.48
N HIS A 237 8.05 -22.01 12.02
CA HIS A 237 8.99 -21.03 12.53
C HIS A 237 10.33 -21.10 11.81
N PHE A 238 11.05 -20.00 11.88
CA PHE A 238 12.49 -19.98 11.64
C PHE A 238 13.22 -20.21 12.96
N GLU A 239 14.38 -20.88 12.86
CA GLU A 239 15.31 -21.10 13.95
C GLU A 239 16.73 -20.80 13.48
N PHE A 240 17.68 -20.66 14.41
CA PHE A 240 19.09 -20.68 14.02
C PHE A 240 19.61 -22.13 14.01
N GLU A 241 20.45 -22.42 13.03
CA GLU A 241 21.10 -23.72 12.94
C GLU A 241 21.83 -24.07 14.25
N GLY A 242 21.56 -25.27 14.76
CA GLY A 242 22.10 -25.73 16.04
C GLY A 242 21.32 -25.27 17.28
N GLU A 243 20.26 -24.48 17.14
CA GLU A 243 19.30 -24.14 18.22
C GLU A 243 17.95 -24.75 17.85
N SER A 244 17.41 -25.61 18.69
CA SER A 244 16.10 -26.24 18.43
C SER A 244 15.06 -25.68 19.40
N GLY A 245 13.84 -25.42 18.89
CA GLY A 245 12.71 -24.98 19.67
C GLY A 245 12.72 -23.48 20.04
N VAL A 246 13.63 -22.69 19.46
CA VAL A 246 13.68 -21.23 19.68
C VAL A 246 13.25 -20.51 18.43
N ALA A 247 11.96 -20.17 18.35
CA ALA A 247 11.40 -19.43 17.22
C ALA A 247 12.09 -18.07 17.03
N ARG A 248 12.42 -17.76 15.78
CA ARG A 248 13.03 -16.48 15.37
C ARG A 248 12.08 -15.75 14.44
N ARG A 249 11.88 -14.47 14.69
CA ARG A 249 11.05 -13.57 13.88
C ARG A 249 11.92 -12.49 13.24
N PHE A 250 11.51 -12.04 12.07
CA PHE A 250 12.22 -11.01 11.32
C PHE A 250 11.31 -9.81 11.04
N TYR A 251 11.82 -8.62 11.35
CA TYR A 251 11.18 -7.36 11.02
C TYR A 251 12.14 -6.53 10.18
N GLY A 252 11.74 -6.26 8.95
CA GLY A 252 12.60 -5.67 7.96
C GLY A 252 12.01 -4.46 7.25
N VAL A 253 12.82 -3.90 6.39
CA VAL A 253 12.43 -2.87 5.43
C VAL A 253 13.05 -3.19 4.08
N ASN A 254 12.41 -2.78 2.99
CA ASN A 254 12.97 -2.89 1.65
C ASN A 254 13.82 -1.66 1.33
N ILE A 255 14.88 -1.85 0.56
CA ILE A 255 15.55 -0.81 -0.22
C ILE A 255 15.47 -1.17 -1.70
N CYS A 256 15.28 -0.17 -2.55
CA CYS A 256 14.97 -0.39 -3.95
C CYS A 256 16.05 0.17 -4.88
N ARG A 257 16.21 -0.44 -6.06
CA ARG A 257 16.98 0.11 -7.19
C ARG A 257 18.39 0.57 -6.79
N GLY A 258 18.71 1.86 -7.03
CA GLY A 258 20.02 2.46 -6.74
C GLY A 258 20.45 2.40 -5.27
N ALA A 259 19.50 2.33 -4.33
CA ALA A 259 19.82 2.21 -2.90
C ALA A 259 20.62 0.94 -2.58
N ASN A 260 20.46 -0.13 -3.36
CA ASN A 260 21.26 -1.35 -3.21
C ASN A 260 22.77 -1.14 -3.49
N PHE A 261 23.13 -0.06 -4.15
CA PHE A 261 24.48 0.23 -4.64
C PHE A 261 25.08 1.48 -3.97
N ALA A 262 24.77 1.72 -2.72
CA ALA A 262 25.36 2.80 -1.95
C ALA A 262 26.86 2.58 -1.75
N LYS A 263 27.62 3.68 -1.63
CA LYS A 263 29.03 3.58 -1.24
C LYS A 263 29.14 2.91 0.13
N ARG A 264 30.25 2.22 0.36
CA ARG A 264 30.48 1.42 1.57
C ARG A 264 30.18 2.19 2.86
N GLU A 265 30.66 3.42 2.97
CA GLU A 265 30.49 4.22 4.19
C GLU A 265 29.00 4.54 4.45
N VAL A 266 28.24 4.80 3.38
CA VAL A 266 26.78 5.04 3.46
C VAL A 266 26.07 3.75 3.85
N ALA A 267 26.42 2.63 3.24
CA ALA A 267 25.84 1.32 3.53
C ALA A 267 26.10 0.89 4.99
N GLU A 268 27.34 1.01 5.48
CA GLU A 268 27.71 0.67 6.86
C GLU A 268 26.96 1.55 7.87
N LYS A 269 26.92 2.87 7.65
CA LYS A 269 26.15 3.79 8.49
C LYS A 269 24.65 3.45 8.47
N PHE A 270 24.09 3.20 7.29
CA PHE A 270 22.68 2.88 7.13
C PHE A 270 22.30 1.61 7.89
N VAL A 271 23.05 0.53 7.72
CA VAL A 271 22.79 -0.74 8.42
C VAL A 271 22.89 -0.56 9.94
N ARG A 272 23.91 0.16 10.44
CA ARG A 272 24.00 0.52 11.86
C ARG A 272 22.77 1.29 12.33
N GLN A 273 22.30 2.27 11.56
CA GLN A 273 21.13 3.04 11.86
C GLN A 273 19.83 2.24 11.79
N LEU A 274 19.72 1.25 10.89
CA LEU A 274 18.61 0.29 10.89
C LEU A 274 18.60 -0.52 12.20
N ARG A 275 19.76 -1.01 12.63
CA ARG A 275 19.88 -1.77 13.87
C ARG A 275 19.47 -0.95 15.10
N LEU A 276 19.90 0.32 15.19
CA LEU A 276 19.46 1.24 16.25
C LEU A 276 17.94 1.49 16.22
N ARG A 277 17.33 1.45 15.03
CA ARG A 277 15.87 1.56 14.87
C ARG A 277 15.12 0.28 15.20
N GLY A 278 15.81 -0.84 15.44
CA GLY A 278 15.19 -2.11 15.83
C GLY A 278 14.96 -3.10 14.69
N TYR A 279 15.36 -2.78 13.46
CA TYR A 279 15.27 -3.74 12.36
C TYR A 279 16.33 -4.85 12.53
N ASN A 280 15.94 -6.08 12.24
CA ASN A 280 16.85 -7.22 12.15
C ASN A 280 16.83 -7.88 10.76
N ALA A 281 16.16 -7.25 9.79
CA ALA A 281 16.15 -7.71 8.41
C ALA A 281 16.13 -6.54 7.41
N LEU A 282 16.62 -6.81 6.20
CA LEU A 282 16.66 -5.88 5.07
C LEU A 282 16.35 -6.67 3.80
N ARG A 283 15.46 -6.16 2.94
CA ARG A 283 15.27 -6.76 1.61
C ARG A 283 15.88 -5.89 0.54
N LEU A 284 16.71 -6.52 -0.29
CA LEU A 284 17.29 -5.91 -1.48
C LEU A 284 16.34 -6.14 -2.65
N HIS A 285 15.77 -5.05 -3.18
CA HIS A 285 14.73 -5.12 -4.20
C HIS A 285 15.07 -4.29 -5.42
N HIS A 286 14.68 -4.73 -6.62
CA HIS A 286 15.10 -4.17 -7.91
C HIS A 286 16.62 -4.04 -8.08
N GLN A 287 17.39 -4.82 -7.34
CA GLN A 287 18.86 -4.87 -7.43
C GLN A 287 19.34 -5.49 -8.74
N ASP A 288 18.57 -6.43 -9.29
CA ASP A 288 18.90 -7.19 -10.49
C ASP A 288 19.09 -6.29 -11.73
N CYS A 289 18.34 -5.20 -11.85
CA CYS A 289 18.49 -4.27 -12.98
C CYS A 289 19.83 -3.52 -12.94
N GLY A 290 20.30 -3.10 -11.76
CA GLY A 290 21.58 -2.43 -11.61
C GLY A 290 22.77 -3.40 -11.69
N LEU A 291 22.61 -4.64 -11.19
CA LEU A 291 23.65 -5.66 -11.29
C LEU A 291 24.03 -6.00 -12.72
N VAL A 292 23.10 -5.94 -13.67
CA VAL A 292 23.39 -6.23 -15.09
C VAL A 292 23.45 -4.97 -15.96
N GLU A 293 23.60 -3.80 -15.35
CA GLU A 293 23.72 -2.56 -16.11
C GLU A 293 24.89 -2.63 -17.10
N GLY A 294 24.60 -2.35 -18.39
CA GLY A 294 25.56 -2.47 -19.48
C GLY A 294 25.79 -3.89 -20.00
N SER A 295 25.12 -4.90 -19.48
CA SER A 295 25.24 -6.29 -19.92
C SER A 295 24.59 -6.51 -21.28
N ALA A 296 25.29 -7.16 -22.21
CA ALA A 296 24.78 -7.51 -23.54
C ALA A 296 23.86 -8.74 -23.53
N ASP A 297 23.95 -9.58 -22.52
CA ASP A 297 23.20 -10.84 -22.36
C ASP A 297 22.18 -10.80 -21.21
N GLY A 298 22.18 -9.72 -20.44
CA GLY A 298 21.36 -9.58 -19.24
C GLY A 298 21.78 -10.51 -18.08
N THR A 299 22.97 -11.13 -18.10
CA THR A 299 23.47 -12.06 -17.07
C THR A 299 24.85 -11.71 -16.57
N THR A 300 25.64 -10.99 -17.38
CA THR A 300 26.97 -10.52 -16.98
C THR A 300 26.83 -9.43 -15.93
N ILE A 301 27.41 -9.66 -14.75
CA ILE A 301 27.28 -8.77 -13.61
C ILE A 301 28.31 -7.64 -13.70
N ASN A 302 27.85 -6.42 -13.41
CA ASN A 302 28.68 -5.23 -13.28
C ASN A 302 29.51 -5.34 -11.97
N PRO A 303 30.85 -5.42 -12.06
CA PRO A 303 31.68 -5.67 -10.87
C PRO A 303 31.68 -4.50 -9.88
N ALA A 304 31.52 -3.26 -10.33
CA ALA A 304 31.46 -2.10 -9.44
C ALA A 304 30.15 -2.05 -8.65
N GLN A 305 29.05 -2.51 -9.23
CA GLN A 305 27.77 -2.60 -8.51
C GLN A 305 27.79 -3.78 -7.54
N LEU A 306 28.37 -4.91 -7.94
CA LEU A 306 28.49 -6.08 -7.08
C LEU A 306 29.37 -5.78 -5.83
N ASP A 307 30.51 -5.10 -5.99
CA ASP A 307 31.37 -4.68 -4.87
C ASP A 307 30.60 -3.85 -3.82
N ARG A 308 29.71 -2.96 -4.26
CA ARG A 308 28.85 -2.17 -3.34
C ARG A 308 27.86 -3.05 -2.59
N MET A 309 27.24 -4.01 -3.27
CA MET A 309 26.33 -4.97 -2.63
C MET A 309 27.09 -5.91 -1.69
N ASP A 310 28.31 -6.30 -2.03
CA ASP A 310 29.18 -7.09 -1.16
C ASP A 310 29.47 -6.37 0.15
N ALA A 311 29.81 -5.08 0.10
CA ALA A 311 30.00 -4.24 1.27
C ALA A 311 28.73 -4.11 2.13
N LEU A 312 27.57 -3.96 1.49
CA LEU A 312 26.27 -3.90 2.17
C LEU A 312 25.96 -5.25 2.87
N LEU A 313 26.10 -6.38 2.19
CA LEU A 313 25.87 -7.71 2.78
C LEU A 313 26.79 -7.94 3.98
N ALA A 314 28.08 -7.59 3.86
CA ALA A 314 29.06 -7.70 4.94
C ALA A 314 28.68 -6.83 6.16
N ALA A 315 28.17 -5.62 5.93
CA ALA A 315 27.68 -4.74 7.00
C ALA A 315 26.45 -5.37 7.68
N CYS A 316 25.51 -5.89 6.91
CA CYS A 316 24.34 -6.61 7.43
C CYS A 316 24.75 -7.80 8.30
N GLY A 317 25.68 -8.61 7.83
CA GLY A 317 26.20 -9.75 8.58
C GLY A 317 26.80 -9.39 9.93
N ARG A 318 27.58 -8.31 9.99
CA ARG A 318 28.20 -7.81 11.23
C ARG A 318 27.18 -7.29 12.24
N GLU A 319 26.15 -6.59 11.78
CA GLU A 319 25.15 -5.96 12.64
C GLU A 319 23.96 -6.89 13.00
N GLY A 320 23.93 -8.12 12.48
CA GLY A 320 22.84 -9.07 12.73
C GLY A 320 21.56 -8.68 11.99
N VAL A 321 21.69 -8.06 10.81
CA VAL A 321 20.60 -7.72 9.91
C VAL A 321 20.55 -8.74 8.77
N TYR A 322 19.50 -9.54 8.72
CA TYR A 322 19.35 -10.64 7.77
C TYR A 322 18.82 -10.13 6.43
N VAL A 323 19.38 -10.64 5.35
CA VAL A 323 19.07 -10.19 4.00
C VAL A 323 18.07 -11.13 3.33
N ALA A 324 17.02 -10.54 2.77
CA ALA A 324 16.11 -11.15 1.81
C ALA A 324 16.36 -10.55 0.42
N THR A 325 16.20 -11.33 -0.64
CA THR A 325 16.29 -10.83 -2.02
C THR A 325 15.63 -11.78 -3.02
N ASP A 326 15.54 -11.36 -4.29
CA ASP A 326 14.95 -12.11 -5.39
C ASP A 326 15.96 -12.30 -6.52
N LEU A 327 15.87 -13.41 -7.24
CA LEU A 327 16.72 -13.63 -8.42
C LEU A 327 16.24 -12.84 -9.64
N PHE A 328 14.94 -12.54 -9.70
CA PHE A 328 14.39 -11.69 -10.74
C PHE A 328 13.29 -10.76 -10.19
N VAL A 329 13.46 -9.48 -10.43
CA VAL A 329 12.45 -8.45 -10.18
C VAL A 329 12.18 -7.67 -11.47
N SER A 330 13.20 -6.98 -12.01
CA SER A 330 13.06 -6.05 -13.12
C SER A 330 14.29 -5.98 -14.03
N ARG A 331 15.12 -6.99 -14.00
CA ARG A 331 16.32 -7.10 -14.84
C ARG A 331 15.96 -6.96 -16.32
N LYS A 332 16.70 -6.13 -17.04
CA LYS A 332 16.56 -5.97 -18.49
C LYS A 332 17.23 -7.12 -19.23
N VAL A 333 16.43 -7.98 -19.84
CA VAL A 333 16.90 -9.11 -20.65
C VAL A 333 16.75 -8.78 -22.13
N PRO A 334 17.85 -8.69 -22.88
CA PRO A 334 17.79 -8.45 -24.33
C PRO A 334 17.02 -9.56 -25.03
N ARG A 335 16.15 -9.23 -25.98
CA ARG A 335 15.38 -10.21 -26.77
C ARG A 335 16.28 -11.22 -27.47
N ARG A 336 17.42 -10.75 -27.99
CA ARG A 336 18.44 -11.62 -28.64
C ARG A 336 19.06 -12.63 -27.69
N ALA A 337 19.18 -12.32 -26.41
CA ALA A 337 19.68 -13.27 -25.40
C ALA A 337 18.72 -14.45 -25.16
N LEU A 338 17.44 -14.31 -25.57
CA LEU A 338 16.46 -15.39 -25.57
C LEU A 338 16.25 -16.01 -26.95
N GLY A 339 17.14 -15.76 -27.91
CA GLY A 339 17.03 -16.29 -29.26
C GLY A 339 15.93 -15.65 -30.11
N GLN A 340 15.37 -14.52 -29.67
CA GLN A 340 14.37 -13.78 -30.42
C GLN A 340 15.06 -12.84 -31.42
N ASP A 341 14.67 -12.91 -32.70
CA ASP A 341 15.17 -12.01 -33.73
C ASP A 341 14.46 -10.66 -33.70
N ALA A 342 14.71 -9.91 -32.60
CA ALA A 342 14.13 -8.60 -32.35
C ALA A 342 15.09 -7.74 -31.52
N GLU A 343 15.03 -6.44 -31.74
CA GLU A 343 15.76 -5.46 -30.93
C GLU A 343 15.04 -5.20 -29.60
N GLY A 344 15.77 -4.59 -28.65
CA GLY A 344 15.22 -4.16 -27.37
C GLY A 344 15.22 -5.26 -26.30
N PHE A 345 14.36 -5.07 -25.30
CA PHE A 345 14.29 -5.92 -24.13
C PHE A 345 12.95 -6.63 -24.02
N VAL A 346 12.97 -7.80 -23.42
CA VAL A 346 11.76 -8.53 -23.03
C VAL A 346 11.05 -7.74 -21.92
N GLY A 347 9.75 -7.61 -22.01
CA GLY A 347 8.94 -6.96 -20.96
C GLY A 347 9.06 -7.70 -19.63
N MET A 348 9.02 -6.97 -18.51
CA MET A 348 9.15 -7.57 -17.17
C MET A 348 8.13 -8.70 -16.94
N GLY A 349 6.84 -8.44 -17.21
CA GLY A 349 5.79 -9.46 -17.07
C GLY A 349 5.93 -10.60 -18.10
N GLU A 350 6.39 -10.30 -19.31
CA GLU A 350 6.68 -11.31 -20.33
C GLU A 350 7.80 -12.26 -19.88
N TYR A 351 8.89 -11.74 -19.33
CA TYR A 351 10.00 -12.57 -18.84
C TYR A 351 9.58 -13.46 -17.65
N LYS A 352 8.82 -12.89 -16.68
CA LYS A 352 8.26 -13.66 -15.57
C LYS A 352 7.41 -14.84 -16.06
N ALA A 353 6.66 -14.66 -17.13
CA ALA A 353 5.89 -15.75 -17.74
C ALA A 353 6.78 -16.74 -18.52
N LEU A 354 7.77 -16.25 -19.27
CA LEU A 354 8.63 -17.11 -20.10
C LEU A 354 9.47 -18.08 -19.30
N VAL A 355 10.00 -17.71 -18.13
CA VAL A 355 10.87 -18.60 -17.33
C VAL A 355 10.20 -19.91 -16.90
N LEU A 356 8.87 -20.01 -16.96
CA LEU A 356 8.13 -21.22 -16.64
C LEU A 356 8.01 -22.20 -17.82
N VAL A 357 8.03 -21.69 -19.06
CA VAL A 357 7.69 -22.47 -20.27
C VAL A 357 8.81 -22.50 -21.31
N ASP A 358 9.78 -21.59 -21.25
CA ASP A 358 10.86 -21.43 -22.21
C ASP A 358 12.20 -21.79 -21.57
N ASP A 359 12.86 -22.82 -22.09
CA ASP A 359 14.14 -23.32 -21.53
C ASP A 359 15.30 -22.34 -21.73
N VAL A 360 15.25 -21.47 -22.74
CA VAL A 360 16.27 -20.43 -22.94
C VAL A 360 16.12 -19.35 -21.90
N ALA A 361 14.89 -18.89 -21.61
CA ALA A 361 14.60 -17.94 -20.54
C ALA A 361 14.97 -18.52 -19.16
N PHE A 362 14.64 -19.78 -18.90
CA PHE A 362 15.05 -20.48 -17.67
C PHE A 362 16.57 -20.55 -17.54
N SER A 363 17.29 -20.91 -18.61
CA SER A 363 18.76 -20.99 -18.63
C SER A 363 19.41 -19.62 -18.42
N ASN A 364 18.81 -18.55 -18.97
CA ASN A 364 19.23 -17.17 -18.73
C ASN A 364 19.08 -16.77 -17.25
N LEU A 365 17.98 -17.15 -16.60
CA LEU A 365 17.80 -16.94 -15.15
C LEU A 365 18.84 -17.70 -14.33
N CYS A 366 19.11 -18.96 -14.68
CA CYS A 366 20.11 -19.78 -14.04
C CYS A 366 21.54 -19.23 -14.23
N ALA A 367 21.87 -18.69 -15.41
CA ALA A 367 23.17 -18.07 -15.67
C ALA A 367 23.40 -16.84 -14.77
N PHE A 368 22.41 -15.96 -14.65
CA PHE A 368 22.47 -14.82 -13.73
C PHE A 368 22.62 -15.28 -12.28
N ALA A 369 21.77 -16.22 -11.83
CA ALA A 369 21.83 -16.74 -10.47
C ALA A 369 23.20 -17.38 -10.17
N ARG A 370 23.77 -18.12 -11.10
CA ARG A 370 25.11 -18.70 -10.96
C ARG A 370 26.17 -17.62 -10.80
N ALA A 371 26.18 -16.63 -11.69
CA ALA A 371 27.14 -15.53 -11.66
C ALA A 371 27.14 -14.81 -10.32
N TRP A 372 25.95 -14.60 -9.74
CA TRP A 372 25.82 -13.92 -8.46
C TRP A 372 26.11 -14.83 -7.26
N MET A 373 25.46 -15.96 -7.17
CA MET A 373 25.55 -16.82 -5.97
C MET A 373 26.92 -17.48 -5.78
N THR A 374 27.69 -17.69 -6.85
CA THR A 374 29.05 -18.28 -6.75
C THR A 374 30.14 -17.23 -6.56
N HIS A 375 29.80 -15.93 -6.66
CA HIS A 375 30.74 -14.84 -6.39
C HIS A 375 31.22 -14.87 -4.93
N VAL A 376 32.53 -14.75 -4.72
CA VAL A 376 33.11 -14.65 -3.38
C VAL A 376 33.16 -13.18 -2.98
N ASN A 377 32.43 -12.82 -1.97
CA ASN A 377 32.38 -11.48 -1.40
C ASN A 377 33.76 -11.17 -0.77
N PRO A 378 34.49 -10.15 -1.25
CA PRO A 378 35.84 -9.83 -0.77
C PRO A 378 35.87 -9.33 0.68
N TYR A 379 34.73 -8.90 1.23
CA TYR A 379 34.63 -8.38 2.61
C TYR A 379 34.37 -9.48 3.64
N THR A 380 33.76 -10.62 3.23
CA THR A 380 33.47 -11.75 4.12
C THR A 380 34.30 -12.98 3.82
N GLY A 381 34.85 -13.08 2.62
CA GLY A 381 35.57 -14.29 2.12
C GLY A 381 34.63 -15.46 1.80
N LEU A 382 33.33 -15.26 1.86
CA LEU A 382 32.32 -16.28 1.58
C LEU A 382 31.68 -16.05 0.21
N ARG A 383 31.23 -17.12 -0.43
CA ARG A 383 30.31 -16.98 -1.58
C ARG A 383 28.97 -16.45 -1.07
N TRP A 384 28.23 -15.69 -1.91
CA TRP A 384 26.86 -15.30 -1.59
C TRP A 384 25.99 -16.49 -1.20
N ALA A 385 26.16 -17.63 -1.90
CA ALA A 385 25.47 -18.88 -1.60
C ALA A 385 25.71 -19.41 -0.18
N ASP A 386 26.85 -19.10 0.43
CA ASP A 386 27.27 -19.63 1.73
C ASP A 386 27.15 -18.61 2.87
N ASP A 387 26.89 -17.32 2.56
CA ASP A 387 26.87 -16.27 3.57
C ASP A 387 25.62 -16.41 4.47
N PRO A 388 25.78 -16.52 5.81
CA PRO A 388 24.64 -16.63 6.71
C PRO A 388 23.77 -15.38 6.78
N ALA A 389 24.27 -14.21 6.36
CA ALA A 389 23.48 -13.00 6.30
C ALA A 389 22.43 -13.07 5.19
N LEU A 390 22.68 -13.76 4.08
CA LEU A 390 21.67 -14.07 3.07
C LEU A 390 20.79 -15.21 3.58
N ALA A 391 19.68 -14.85 4.22
CA ALA A 391 18.79 -15.82 4.82
C ALA A 391 17.63 -16.26 3.91
N PHE A 392 17.14 -15.36 3.04
CA PHE A 392 15.91 -15.55 2.27
C PHE A 392 16.13 -15.22 0.79
N LEU A 393 15.74 -16.12 -0.09
CA LEU A 393 15.90 -15.97 -1.54
C LEU A 393 14.62 -16.40 -2.25
N ALA A 394 13.96 -15.47 -2.94
CA ALA A 394 12.83 -15.76 -3.80
C ALA A 394 13.30 -15.98 -5.26
N PHE A 395 12.57 -16.84 -6.00
CA PHE A 395 12.91 -17.11 -7.40
C PHE A 395 12.57 -15.93 -8.30
N VAL A 396 11.36 -15.43 -8.20
CA VAL A 396 10.83 -14.33 -9.03
C VAL A 396 9.88 -13.50 -8.20
N ASN A 397 10.14 -12.21 -8.08
CA ASN A 397 9.22 -11.30 -7.39
C ASN A 397 7.88 -11.23 -8.12
N GLU A 398 6.76 -11.50 -7.40
CA GLU A 398 5.39 -11.40 -7.92
C GLU A 398 5.23 -12.08 -9.30
N GLY A 399 5.81 -13.25 -9.45
CA GLY A 399 5.89 -13.97 -10.72
C GLY A 399 4.78 -15.02 -10.92
N HIS A 400 3.79 -15.08 -10.02
CA HIS A 400 2.69 -16.04 -10.11
C HIS A 400 1.86 -15.81 -11.37
N VAL A 401 2.03 -16.68 -12.39
CA VAL A 401 1.41 -16.49 -13.70
C VAL A 401 -0.09 -16.72 -13.73
N GLY A 402 -0.65 -17.43 -12.75
CA GLY A 402 -2.09 -17.53 -12.56
C GLY A 402 -2.78 -16.18 -12.40
N MET A 403 -2.08 -15.17 -11.85
CA MET A 403 -2.59 -13.80 -11.72
C MET A 403 -2.61 -13.05 -13.06
N SER A 404 -1.77 -13.41 -14.02
CA SER A 404 -1.72 -12.77 -15.35
C SER A 404 -2.98 -13.01 -16.19
N GLY A 405 -3.75 -14.03 -15.83
CA GLY A 405 -4.99 -14.40 -16.50
C GLY A 405 -4.78 -15.14 -17.84
N ALA A 406 -5.75 -15.98 -18.18
CA ALA A 406 -5.72 -16.79 -19.38
C ALA A 406 -5.60 -15.97 -20.68
N GLU A 407 -6.21 -14.77 -20.71
CA GLU A 407 -6.19 -13.90 -21.90
C GLU A 407 -4.78 -13.41 -22.27
N THR A 408 -3.92 -13.15 -21.28
CA THR A 408 -2.53 -12.74 -21.52
C THR A 408 -1.70 -13.92 -22.03
N LEU A 409 -1.82 -15.08 -21.36
CA LEU A 409 -1.02 -16.26 -21.70
C LEU A 409 -1.41 -16.87 -23.03
N ARG A 410 -2.69 -16.78 -23.42
CA ARG A 410 -3.18 -17.22 -24.73
C ARG A 410 -2.49 -16.51 -25.90
N LYS A 411 -2.00 -15.29 -25.71
CA LYS A 411 -1.27 -14.52 -26.72
C LYS A 411 0.20 -14.95 -26.86
N MET A 412 0.69 -15.79 -25.96
CA MET A 412 2.08 -16.26 -25.98
C MET A 412 2.17 -17.65 -26.62
N PRO A 413 2.86 -17.80 -27.77
CA PRO A 413 2.96 -19.09 -28.47
C PRO A 413 3.47 -20.23 -27.60
N GLN A 414 4.42 -19.96 -26.72
CA GLN A 414 5.00 -20.94 -25.79
C GLN A 414 3.95 -21.51 -24.83
N TYR A 415 3.01 -20.69 -24.37
CA TYR A 415 1.91 -21.16 -23.53
C TYR A 415 0.86 -21.94 -24.29
N VAL A 416 0.57 -21.55 -25.53
CA VAL A 416 -0.35 -22.30 -26.41
C VAL A 416 0.21 -23.70 -26.68
N GLU A 417 1.50 -23.81 -26.98
CA GLU A 417 2.18 -25.08 -27.18
C GLU A 417 2.21 -25.93 -25.92
N ALA A 418 2.59 -25.32 -24.79
CA ALA A 418 2.61 -26.00 -23.49
C ALA A 418 1.22 -26.49 -23.08
N TRP A 419 0.16 -25.70 -23.32
CA TRP A 419 -1.22 -26.10 -23.09
C TRP A 419 -1.61 -27.31 -23.93
N SER A 420 -1.35 -27.28 -25.23
CA SER A 420 -1.69 -28.39 -26.14
C SER A 420 -1.03 -29.68 -25.72
N ARG A 421 0.22 -29.63 -25.28
CA ARG A 421 0.95 -30.78 -24.76
C ARG A 421 0.34 -31.27 -23.45
N TRP A 422 0.13 -30.40 -22.49
CA TRP A 422 -0.46 -30.72 -21.19
C TRP A 422 -1.89 -31.29 -21.33
N ALA A 423 -2.71 -30.73 -22.22
CA ALA A 423 -4.06 -31.19 -22.47
C ALA A 423 -4.07 -32.62 -23.06
N ALA A 424 -3.15 -32.90 -24.00
CA ALA A 424 -2.99 -34.25 -24.56
C ALA A 424 -2.54 -35.26 -23.49
N GLU A 425 -1.55 -34.91 -22.66
CA GLU A 425 -1.02 -35.77 -21.61
C GLU A 425 -2.03 -36.07 -20.49
N THR A 426 -2.89 -35.10 -20.18
CA THR A 426 -3.88 -35.23 -19.07
C THR A 426 -5.28 -35.65 -19.54
N GLY A 427 -5.51 -35.74 -20.85
CA GLY A 427 -6.85 -36.00 -21.39
C GLY A 427 -7.84 -34.84 -21.16
N CYS A 428 -7.35 -33.60 -21.07
CA CYS A 428 -8.17 -32.41 -20.90
C CYS A 428 -9.09 -32.21 -22.11
N GLU A 429 -10.38 -32.00 -21.87
CA GLU A 429 -11.38 -31.80 -22.96
C GLU A 429 -11.22 -30.44 -23.70
N PHE A 430 -10.58 -29.45 -23.06
CA PHE A 430 -10.39 -28.12 -23.65
C PHE A 430 -9.16 -28.10 -24.57
N GLN A 431 -9.37 -27.89 -25.86
CA GLN A 431 -8.30 -27.86 -26.85
C GLN A 431 -7.49 -26.56 -26.83
N GLU A 432 -8.11 -25.48 -26.39
CA GLU A 432 -7.47 -24.16 -26.26
C GLU A 432 -7.49 -23.69 -24.81
N ILE A 433 -6.57 -22.76 -24.46
CA ILE A 433 -6.56 -22.12 -23.15
C ILE A 433 -7.92 -21.43 -22.94
N PRO A 434 -8.71 -21.81 -21.92
CA PRO A 434 -10.05 -21.26 -21.71
C PRO A 434 -10.02 -19.75 -21.42
N SER A 435 -11.09 -19.04 -21.79
CA SER A 435 -11.28 -17.66 -21.38
C SER A 435 -11.95 -17.58 -20.02
N GLY A 436 -11.53 -16.59 -19.23
CA GLY A 436 -12.06 -16.36 -17.90
C GLY A 436 -11.05 -15.65 -17.00
N ARG A 437 -11.52 -15.31 -15.81
CA ARG A 437 -10.66 -14.72 -14.78
C ARG A 437 -10.04 -15.81 -13.92
N PRO A 438 -8.88 -15.59 -13.32
CA PRO A 438 -8.20 -16.60 -12.48
C PRO A 438 -9.06 -17.18 -11.35
N TRP A 439 -10.05 -16.42 -10.86
CA TRP A 439 -10.93 -16.82 -9.77
C TRP A 439 -12.29 -17.39 -10.19
N ASP A 440 -12.58 -17.46 -11.50
CA ASP A 440 -13.83 -18.04 -12.00
C ASP A 440 -13.85 -19.55 -11.71
N LYS A 441 -14.98 -20.04 -11.22
CA LYS A 441 -15.19 -21.46 -10.88
C LYS A 441 -15.89 -22.18 -12.05
N THR A 442 -15.29 -22.14 -13.22
CA THR A 442 -15.77 -22.90 -14.38
C THR A 442 -14.83 -24.09 -14.64
N PRO A 443 -15.32 -25.20 -15.23
CA PRO A 443 -14.47 -26.37 -15.54
C PRO A 443 -13.24 -25.98 -16.37
N GLY A 444 -13.38 -25.04 -17.32
CA GLY A 444 -12.27 -24.54 -18.09
C GLY A 444 -11.22 -23.81 -17.25
N MET A 445 -11.64 -22.91 -16.33
CA MET A 445 -10.71 -22.20 -15.46
C MET A 445 -10.10 -23.08 -14.36
N GLU A 446 -10.78 -24.14 -13.95
CA GLU A 446 -10.19 -25.17 -13.10
C GLU A 446 -9.12 -25.98 -13.83
N ALA A 447 -9.34 -26.34 -15.10
CA ALA A 447 -8.32 -26.94 -15.96
C ALA A 447 -7.13 -26.00 -16.16
N PHE A 448 -7.39 -24.73 -16.43
CA PHE A 448 -6.35 -23.68 -16.52
C PHE A 448 -5.54 -23.56 -15.23
N SER A 449 -6.18 -23.59 -14.07
CA SER A 449 -5.49 -23.56 -12.77
C SER A 449 -4.57 -24.77 -12.57
N ARG A 450 -5.02 -25.97 -12.94
CA ARG A 450 -4.20 -27.19 -12.87
C ARG A 450 -2.99 -27.10 -13.83
N PHE A 451 -3.20 -26.58 -15.03
CA PHE A 451 -2.13 -26.37 -15.99
C PHE A 451 -1.07 -25.41 -15.45
N VAL A 452 -1.49 -24.22 -14.99
CA VAL A 452 -0.56 -23.22 -14.44
C VAL A 452 0.19 -23.77 -13.23
N ALA A 453 -0.51 -24.44 -12.30
CA ALA A 453 0.14 -25.04 -11.14
C ALA A 453 1.17 -26.12 -11.54
N SER A 454 0.92 -26.89 -12.62
CA SER A 454 1.89 -27.85 -13.14
C SER A 454 3.17 -27.19 -13.68
N LEU A 455 3.03 -26.00 -14.29
CA LEU A 455 4.17 -25.22 -14.74
C LEU A 455 4.96 -24.64 -13.56
N GLU A 456 4.25 -24.11 -12.56
CA GLU A 456 4.87 -23.57 -11.34
C GLU A 456 5.59 -24.67 -10.55
N ALA A 457 5.00 -25.85 -10.40
CA ALA A 457 5.63 -27.02 -9.79
C ALA A 457 6.92 -27.40 -10.50
N ARG A 458 6.86 -27.52 -11.83
CA ARG A 458 8.05 -27.84 -12.65
C ARG A 458 9.13 -26.77 -12.50
N PHE A 459 8.78 -25.49 -12.54
CA PHE A 459 9.70 -24.38 -12.38
C PHE A 459 10.34 -24.41 -10.98
N ALA A 460 9.54 -24.52 -9.92
CA ALA A 460 10.02 -24.55 -8.54
C ALA A 460 10.97 -25.74 -8.30
N ALA A 461 10.62 -26.95 -8.78
CA ALA A 461 11.46 -28.12 -8.69
C ALA A 461 12.81 -27.91 -9.37
N ARG A 462 12.81 -27.38 -10.59
CA ARG A 462 14.04 -27.10 -11.38
C ARG A 462 14.92 -26.04 -10.71
N MET A 463 14.32 -24.95 -10.22
CA MET A 463 15.04 -23.89 -9.53
C MET A 463 15.62 -24.38 -8.21
N ARG A 464 14.85 -25.15 -7.44
CA ARG A 464 15.33 -25.73 -6.18
C ARG A 464 16.51 -26.66 -6.41
N ALA A 465 16.42 -27.59 -7.36
CA ALA A 465 17.53 -28.47 -7.72
C ALA A 465 18.76 -27.69 -8.18
N PHE A 466 18.58 -26.69 -9.04
CA PHE A 466 19.67 -25.85 -9.52
C PHE A 466 20.37 -25.09 -8.38
N LEU A 467 19.59 -24.44 -7.49
CA LEU A 467 20.12 -23.63 -6.41
C LEU A 467 20.71 -24.46 -5.26
N LYS A 468 19.97 -25.47 -4.79
CA LYS A 468 20.39 -26.28 -3.64
C LYS A 468 21.46 -27.32 -4.03
N ASP A 469 21.17 -28.15 -5.03
CA ASP A 469 22.04 -29.26 -5.42
C ASP A 469 23.16 -28.79 -6.36
N GLY A 470 22.84 -27.87 -7.29
CA GLY A 470 23.80 -27.39 -8.29
C GLY A 470 24.75 -26.31 -7.76
N LEU A 471 24.28 -25.34 -7.01
CA LEU A 471 25.08 -24.21 -6.49
C LEU A 471 25.39 -24.30 -5.00
N GLY A 472 24.68 -25.13 -4.25
CA GLY A 472 24.83 -25.28 -2.80
C GLY A 472 24.32 -24.10 -1.99
N VAL A 473 23.35 -23.31 -2.53
CA VAL A 473 22.77 -22.15 -1.85
C VAL A 473 22.17 -22.54 -0.51
N LYS A 474 22.60 -21.88 0.57
CA LYS A 474 22.16 -22.17 1.93
C LYS A 474 20.93 -21.36 2.36
N ALA A 475 20.68 -20.22 1.72
CA ALA A 475 19.50 -19.40 1.97
C ALA A 475 18.20 -20.20 1.80
N LEU A 476 17.19 -19.87 2.58
CA LEU A 476 15.85 -20.46 2.44
C LEU A 476 15.19 -19.96 1.16
N LEU A 477 14.45 -20.83 0.50
CA LEU A 477 13.87 -20.57 -0.82
C LEU A 477 12.37 -20.38 -0.73
N SER A 478 11.86 -19.34 -1.41
CA SER A 478 10.45 -19.13 -1.67
C SER A 478 10.21 -18.97 -3.17
N ASP A 479 8.94 -18.86 -3.53
CA ASP A 479 8.53 -18.76 -4.93
C ASP A 479 8.41 -17.29 -5.40
N MET A 480 7.21 -16.89 -5.70
CA MET A 480 6.90 -15.69 -6.44
C MET A 480 6.24 -14.60 -5.59
N SER A 481 6.26 -14.70 -4.25
CA SER A 481 5.74 -13.71 -3.30
C SER A 481 4.27 -13.28 -3.55
N ALA A 482 3.53 -14.03 -4.34
CA ALA A 482 2.13 -13.80 -4.65
C ALA A 482 1.49 -15.10 -5.11
N GLY A 483 0.31 -15.42 -4.62
CA GLY A 483 -0.32 -16.68 -5.02
C GLY A 483 -1.76 -16.82 -4.57
N PHE A 484 -2.38 -17.91 -5.00
CA PHE A 484 -3.71 -18.29 -4.57
C PHE A 484 -3.68 -19.24 -3.37
N GLU A 485 -4.63 -19.05 -2.45
CA GLU A 485 -4.81 -19.89 -1.26
C GLU A 485 -5.26 -21.33 -1.56
N ARG A 486 -5.87 -21.56 -2.73
CA ARG A 486 -6.53 -22.80 -3.10
C ARG A 486 -5.61 -23.83 -3.76
N GLU A 487 -6.06 -25.08 -3.77
CA GLU A 487 -5.53 -26.08 -4.67
C GLU A 487 -5.77 -25.71 -6.15
N PRO A 488 -4.85 -26.08 -7.05
CA PRO A 488 -3.64 -26.89 -6.80
C PRO A 488 -2.38 -26.09 -6.40
N PHE A 489 -2.47 -24.79 -6.23
CA PHE A 489 -1.31 -23.93 -5.94
C PHE A 489 -0.75 -24.14 -4.52
N ARG A 490 -1.62 -24.52 -3.58
CA ARG A 490 -1.21 -24.89 -2.23
C ARG A 490 -0.20 -26.03 -2.23
N ALA A 491 -0.46 -27.10 -3.00
CA ALA A 491 0.43 -28.26 -3.10
C ALA A 491 1.83 -27.89 -3.61
N VAL A 492 1.94 -26.93 -4.54
CA VAL A 492 3.24 -26.45 -5.03
C VAL A 492 4.08 -25.85 -3.89
N ARG A 493 3.46 -25.04 -3.02
CA ARG A 493 4.15 -24.45 -1.88
C ARG A 493 4.53 -25.48 -0.84
N GLU A 494 3.66 -26.42 -0.54
CA GLU A 494 3.93 -27.51 0.40
C GLU A 494 5.14 -28.34 -0.03
N GLU A 495 5.27 -28.65 -1.30
CA GLU A 495 6.31 -29.54 -1.82
C GLU A 495 7.67 -28.83 -2.02
N PHE A 496 7.69 -27.62 -2.58
CA PHE A 496 8.91 -27.05 -3.12
C PHE A 496 9.50 -25.87 -2.34
N LEU A 497 8.75 -25.25 -1.42
CA LEU A 497 9.21 -24.03 -0.74
C LEU A 497 9.67 -24.31 0.70
N ASP A 498 10.65 -23.55 1.17
CA ASP A 498 11.10 -23.58 2.56
C ASP A 498 10.23 -22.70 3.46
N TYR A 499 9.63 -21.63 2.90
CA TYR A 499 8.69 -20.72 3.55
C TYR A 499 7.72 -20.12 2.52
N VAL A 500 6.62 -19.56 3.00
CA VAL A 500 5.58 -18.95 2.16
C VAL A 500 5.63 -17.43 2.31
N ASP A 501 5.56 -16.72 1.22
CA ASP A 501 5.58 -15.26 1.15
C ASP A 501 4.36 -14.74 0.37
N GLN A 502 3.78 -13.64 0.84
CA GLN A 502 2.68 -12.94 0.17
C GLN A 502 2.76 -11.45 0.44
N HIS A 503 2.54 -10.64 -0.59
CA HIS A 503 2.54 -9.18 -0.50
C HIS A 503 1.15 -8.63 -0.22
N CYS A 504 1.06 -7.49 0.49
CA CYS A 504 -0.19 -6.81 0.73
C CYS A 504 -0.02 -5.31 0.95
N TYR A 505 -0.95 -4.54 0.42
CA TYR A 505 -0.97 -3.08 0.52
C TYR A 505 -2.35 -2.56 0.86
N TRP A 506 -2.39 -1.52 1.67
CA TRP A 506 -3.50 -0.61 1.83
C TRP A 506 -2.96 0.82 1.66
N ASP A 507 -3.45 1.66 0.93
CA ASP A 507 -4.34 1.68 -0.22
C ASP A 507 -3.42 1.78 -1.45
N HIS A 508 -3.26 0.70 -2.22
CA HIS A 508 -2.33 0.74 -3.34
C HIS A 508 -2.74 1.83 -4.32
N PRO A 509 -1.88 2.82 -4.59
CA PRO A 509 -2.25 3.95 -5.43
C PRO A 509 -2.56 3.51 -6.86
N SER A 510 -3.49 4.22 -7.50
CA SER A 510 -3.77 4.11 -8.92
C SER A 510 -3.33 5.38 -9.66
N PHE A 511 -3.07 5.25 -10.95
CA PHE A 511 -2.49 6.31 -11.76
C PHE A 511 -3.44 6.66 -12.90
N PRO A 512 -4.25 7.72 -12.77
CA PRO A 512 -5.14 8.16 -13.85
C PRO A 512 -4.41 8.55 -15.14
N GLY A 513 -3.16 9.00 -14.99
CA GLY A 513 -2.24 9.36 -16.09
C GLY A 513 -1.23 8.28 -16.40
N GLU A 514 0.06 8.66 -16.40
CA GLU A 514 1.18 7.72 -16.55
C GLU A 514 1.45 6.98 -15.25
N ALA A 515 1.75 5.69 -15.36
CA ALA A 515 2.06 4.88 -14.19
C ALA A 515 3.25 5.50 -13.40
N TRP A 516 3.09 5.56 -12.07
CA TRP A 516 4.07 6.09 -11.14
C TRP A 516 4.32 7.60 -11.20
N GLN A 517 3.45 8.34 -11.91
CA GLN A 517 3.48 9.79 -11.97
C GLN A 517 2.17 10.39 -11.43
N THR A 518 2.23 11.67 -11.04
CA THR A 518 1.02 12.43 -10.72
C THR A 518 0.19 12.70 -11.99
N PRO A 519 -1.14 12.75 -11.88
CA PRO A 519 -1.91 12.62 -10.65
C PRO A 519 -1.93 11.19 -10.10
N VAL A 520 -1.97 11.08 -8.77
CA VAL A 520 -2.06 9.82 -8.05
C VAL A 520 -3.42 9.75 -7.35
N LYS A 521 -4.17 8.69 -7.56
CA LYS A 521 -5.45 8.46 -6.89
C LYS A 521 -5.30 7.38 -5.82
N SER A 522 -5.80 7.67 -4.62
CA SER A 522 -5.98 6.75 -3.52
C SER A 522 -7.42 6.82 -3.02
N LEU A 523 -7.90 5.82 -2.29
CA LEU A 523 -9.22 5.85 -1.66
C LEU A 523 -9.25 6.84 -0.50
N ASN A 524 -8.12 7.00 0.19
CA ASN A 524 -7.97 7.82 1.39
C ASN A 524 -9.13 7.58 2.40
N THR A 525 -9.42 6.31 2.66
CA THR A 525 -10.48 5.88 3.57
C THR A 525 -9.92 5.05 4.70
N ASN A 526 -10.65 5.02 5.82
CA ASN A 526 -10.26 4.20 6.96
C ASN A 526 -10.26 2.70 6.59
N PRO A 527 -9.10 2.01 6.67
CA PRO A 527 -9.01 0.60 6.32
C PRO A 527 -9.89 -0.30 7.18
N LEU A 528 -10.21 0.10 8.41
CA LEU A 528 -11.06 -0.68 9.32
C LEU A 528 -12.55 -0.61 8.97
N LYS A 529 -13.01 0.44 8.27
CA LYS A 529 -14.38 0.60 7.78
C LYS A 529 -14.58 0.01 6.39
N SER A 530 -13.50 -0.22 5.69
CA SER A 530 -13.48 -0.81 4.37
C SER A 530 -12.87 -2.21 4.42
N ARG A 531 -12.84 -2.91 3.29
CA ARG A 531 -12.13 -4.19 3.19
C ARG A 531 -10.62 -4.12 3.47
N GLY A 532 -10.07 -2.94 3.68
CA GLY A 532 -8.69 -2.76 4.05
C GLY A 532 -8.32 -3.34 5.42
N ALA A 533 -9.27 -3.46 6.34
CA ALA A 533 -9.06 -4.19 7.59
C ALA A 533 -8.62 -5.64 7.35
N ASP A 534 -9.14 -6.24 6.29
CA ASP A 534 -8.90 -7.64 5.95
C ASP A 534 -7.65 -7.83 5.10
N VAL A 535 -6.99 -6.77 4.62
CA VAL A 535 -5.87 -6.92 3.69
C VAL A 535 -4.73 -7.75 4.28
N LEU A 536 -4.42 -7.55 5.56
CA LEU A 536 -3.41 -8.31 6.27
C LEU A 536 -3.86 -9.75 6.56
N GLU A 537 -5.13 -9.96 6.87
CA GLU A 537 -5.70 -11.29 7.07
C GLU A 537 -5.83 -12.06 5.74
N LEU A 538 -6.28 -11.38 4.68
CA LEU A 538 -6.33 -11.94 3.33
C LEU A 538 -4.95 -12.35 2.82
N CYS A 539 -3.92 -11.55 3.13
CA CYS A 539 -2.53 -11.88 2.81
C CYS A 539 -2.13 -13.24 3.39
N ALA A 540 -2.51 -13.51 4.64
CA ALA A 540 -2.14 -14.74 5.33
C ALA A 540 -2.93 -15.99 4.90
N ARG A 541 -3.95 -15.89 4.03
CA ARG A 541 -4.71 -17.06 3.56
C ARG A 541 -3.89 -18.07 2.77
N VAL A 542 -2.76 -17.64 2.21
CA VAL A 542 -1.82 -18.54 1.52
C VAL A 542 -0.89 -19.27 2.48
N ALA A 543 -0.90 -18.94 3.77
CA ALA A 543 -0.05 -19.57 4.79
C ALA A 543 -0.33 -21.07 4.89
N LEU A 544 0.70 -21.82 5.25
CA LEU A 544 0.66 -23.26 5.49
C LEU A 544 0.91 -23.55 6.98
N ASP A 545 0.32 -24.63 7.47
CA ASP A 545 0.41 -24.98 8.89
C ASP A 545 1.80 -25.46 9.31
N ASP A 546 2.58 -25.96 8.37
CA ASP A 546 3.89 -26.57 8.58
C ASP A 546 5.07 -25.78 8.01
N LYS A 547 4.84 -24.54 7.54
CA LYS A 547 5.88 -23.68 7.00
C LYS A 547 5.82 -22.25 7.57
N PRO A 548 6.98 -21.59 7.73
CA PRO A 548 6.99 -20.18 8.12
C PRO A 548 6.25 -19.33 7.08
N PHE A 549 5.40 -18.43 7.56
CA PHE A 549 4.76 -17.42 6.73
C PHE A 549 5.40 -16.05 6.94
N VAL A 550 5.69 -15.37 5.86
CA VAL A 550 6.21 -14.00 5.86
C VAL A 550 5.42 -13.11 4.91
N THR A 551 5.54 -11.81 5.11
CA THR A 551 5.20 -10.83 4.09
C THR A 551 6.43 -9.96 3.85
N THR A 552 7.07 -10.13 2.69
CA THR A 552 8.28 -9.38 2.35
C THR A 552 7.98 -8.01 1.76
N GLU A 553 6.70 -7.73 1.49
CA GLU A 553 6.21 -6.39 1.16
C GLU A 553 4.85 -6.13 1.78
N TYR A 554 4.79 -5.15 2.69
CA TYR A 554 3.53 -4.56 3.11
C TYR A 554 3.68 -3.05 3.24
N ASN A 555 2.60 -2.32 2.98
CA ASN A 555 2.54 -0.89 3.30
C ASN A 555 1.08 -0.41 3.36
N PHE A 556 0.86 0.64 4.17
CA PHE A 556 -0.25 1.54 4.01
C PHE A 556 0.31 2.76 3.30
N ALA A 557 -0.10 2.92 2.03
CA ALA A 557 0.59 3.80 1.10
C ALA A 557 0.30 5.29 1.34
N GLY A 558 1.29 6.12 1.06
CA GLY A 558 1.08 7.56 0.93
C GLY A 558 0.33 7.92 -0.38
N PRO A 559 -0.30 9.08 -0.45
CA PRO A 559 -0.40 10.11 0.57
C PRO A 559 -1.54 9.94 1.58
N GLY A 560 -2.09 8.73 1.71
CA GLY A 560 -3.23 8.43 2.57
C GLY A 560 -2.99 8.82 4.04
N GLU A 561 -3.98 9.48 4.67
CA GLU A 561 -3.87 9.95 6.07
C GLU A 561 -3.99 8.83 7.11
N TYR A 562 -4.36 7.60 6.68
CA TYR A 562 -4.48 6.42 7.54
C TYR A 562 -3.19 5.60 7.66
N ARG A 563 -2.11 6.00 7.00
CA ARG A 563 -0.89 5.18 6.91
C ARG A 563 -0.12 5.05 8.22
N HIS A 564 -0.35 5.96 9.19
CA HIS A 564 0.34 5.95 10.48
C HIS A 564 -0.32 5.03 11.53
N MET A 565 -1.22 4.15 11.12
CA MET A 565 -1.70 3.02 11.92
C MET A 565 -1.16 1.67 11.43
N ALA A 566 -0.39 1.68 10.33
CA ALA A 566 0.05 0.44 9.66
C ALA A 566 0.89 -0.46 10.58
N GLY A 567 1.80 0.13 11.36
CA GLY A 567 2.64 -0.62 12.30
C GLY A 567 1.83 -1.25 13.42
N LEU A 568 0.87 -0.51 13.99
CA LEU A 568 -0.03 -1.05 15.01
C LEU A 568 -0.87 -2.21 14.44
N ALA A 569 -1.48 -2.03 13.27
CA ALA A 569 -2.32 -3.04 12.63
C ALA A 569 -1.53 -4.27 12.19
N ALA A 570 -0.41 -4.07 11.46
CA ALA A 570 0.40 -5.16 10.96
C ALA A 570 1.13 -5.91 12.08
N GLY A 571 1.66 -5.18 13.07
CA GLY A 571 2.30 -5.78 14.23
C GLY A 571 1.36 -6.64 15.06
N ALA A 572 0.11 -6.17 15.26
CA ALA A 572 -0.91 -6.94 15.96
C ALA A 572 -1.33 -8.18 15.18
N GLN A 573 -1.56 -8.05 13.87
CA GLN A 573 -1.95 -9.17 13.02
C GLN A 573 -0.84 -10.22 12.92
N ALA A 574 0.39 -9.80 12.65
CA ALA A 574 1.53 -10.70 12.51
C ALA A 574 1.84 -11.46 13.82
N ALA A 575 1.76 -10.77 14.97
CA ALA A 575 1.96 -11.41 16.28
C ALA A 575 0.85 -12.42 16.59
N ARG A 576 -0.42 -12.01 16.46
CA ARG A 576 -1.59 -12.86 16.75
C ARG A 576 -1.64 -14.10 15.85
N ALA A 577 -1.33 -13.94 14.56
CA ALA A 577 -1.35 -15.01 13.58
C ALA A 577 -0.06 -15.82 13.51
N ASP A 578 0.91 -15.55 14.40
CA ASP A 578 2.20 -16.24 14.50
C ASP A 578 2.99 -16.25 13.18
N TRP A 579 3.06 -15.09 12.52
CA TRP A 579 3.91 -14.93 11.35
C TRP A 579 5.39 -15.04 11.72
N ALA A 580 6.21 -15.41 10.75
CA ALA A 580 7.65 -15.54 10.95
C ALA A 580 8.44 -14.29 10.49
N GLY A 581 7.84 -13.48 9.63
CA GLY A 581 8.50 -12.26 9.15
C GLY A 581 7.58 -11.21 8.57
N LEU A 582 8.02 -9.94 8.64
CA LEU A 582 7.25 -8.77 8.20
C LEU A 582 8.21 -7.70 7.69
N TRP A 583 8.11 -7.28 6.41
CA TRP A 583 8.95 -6.25 5.80
C TRP A 583 8.13 -5.09 5.26
N ARG A 584 8.43 -3.88 5.74
CA ARG A 584 7.84 -2.64 5.22
C ARG A 584 8.40 -2.30 3.85
N PHE A 585 7.56 -2.00 2.89
CA PHE A 585 7.94 -1.52 1.57
C PHE A 585 7.68 -0.02 1.47
N ASP A 586 8.67 0.85 1.25
CA ASP A 586 10.11 0.66 1.26
C ASP A 586 10.79 1.83 2.03
N TRP A 587 12.11 1.78 2.21
CA TRP A 587 12.87 2.92 2.78
C TRP A 587 13.07 4.02 1.74
N GLY A 588 13.44 3.63 0.51
CA GLY A 588 13.75 4.53 -0.59
C GLY A 588 14.51 3.83 -1.72
N GLY A 589 14.68 4.51 -2.85
CA GLY A 589 15.19 3.95 -4.10
C GLY A 589 16.59 4.43 -4.52
N SER A 590 17.25 5.28 -3.75
CA SER A 590 18.56 5.84 -4.10
C SER A 590 19.53 5.89 -2.92
N PRO A 591 20.86 5.89 -3.17
CA PRO A 591 21.87 6.07 -2.12
C PRO A 591 21.74 7.43 -1.40
N TRP A 592 21.21 8.44 -2.10
CA TRP A 592 20.97 9.73 -1.53
C TRP A 592 19.86 9.69 -0.48
N GLU A 593 18.75 9.00 -0.78
CA GLU A 593 17.65 8.80 0.17
C GLU A 593 18.07 7.97 1.39
N MET A 594 19.01 7.05 1.26
CA MET A 594 19.56 6.34 2.42
C MET A 594 20.34 7.27 3.38
N ALA A 595 21.04 8.24 2.83
CA ALA A 595 21.90 9.15 3.60
C ALA A 595 21.18 10.42 4.06
N HIS A 596 20.22 10.92 3.27
CA HIS A 596 19.56 12.22 3.40
C HIS A 596 18.03 12.12 3.39
N PHE A 597 17.49 11.12 4.07
CA PHE A 597 16.04 10.93 4.14
C PHE A 597 15.31 12.05 4.89
N ASP A 598 16.03 12.85 5.69
CA ASP A 598 15.55 14.10 6.28
C ASP A 598 15.17 15.16 5.23
N GLN A 599 15.78 15.09 4.04
CA GLN A 599 15.55 15.96 2.90
C GLN A 599 14.76 15.28 1.78
N SER A 600 14.45 13.98 1.94
CA SER A 600 13.60 13.23 1.02
C SER A 600 12.14 13.53 1.30
N ARG A 601 11.35 13.69 0.24
CA ARG A 601 9.90 13.79 0.41
C ARG A 601 9.31 12.50 0.98
N SER A 602 8.22 12.60 1.72
CA SER A 602 7.30 11.48 1.93
C SER A 602 6.71 11.09 0.56
N GLY A 603 6.70 9.81 0.22
CA GLY A 603 6.31 9.30 -1.09
C GLY A 603 5.14 8.31 -1.01
N LEU A 604 4.91 7.57 -2.10
CA LEU A 604 3.86 6.56 -2.14
C LEU A 604 4.14 5.42 -1.14
N PHE A 605 5.36 4.94 -1.12
CA PHE A 605 5.76 3.80 -0.29
C PHE A 605 6.94 4.14 0.63
N ALA A 606 7.78 5.12 0.25
CA ALA A 606 9.02 5.41 0.93
C ALA A 606 8.79 5.98 2.34
N ILE A 607 9.11 5.17 3.36
CA ILE A 607 9.03 5.58 4.76
C ILE A 607 10.28 6.34 5.23
N GLY A 608 11.37 6.32 4.45
CA GLY A 608 12.57 7.08 4.76
C GLY A 608 12.25 8.57 4.98
N GLY A 609 11.44 9.18 4.13
CA GLY A 609 10.94 10.54 4.27
C GLY A 609 9.72 10.69 5.18
N ASP A 610 9.24 9.66 5.88
CA ASP A 610 8.06 9.72 6.75
C ASP A 610 8.43 9.36 8.21
N ALA A 611 8.64 10.39 9.03
CA ALA A 611 9.05 10.20 10.42
C ALA A 611 7.95 9.58 11.29
N LEU A 612 6.66 9.81 10.97
CA LEU A 612 5.55 9.20 11.70
C LEU A 612 5.43 7.72 11.37
N ALA A 613 5.58 7.33 10.10
CA ALA A 613 5.62 5.93 9.72
C ALA A 613 6.78 5.19 10.40
N ARG A 614 7.99 5.79 10.43
CA ARG A 614 9.13 5.22 11.17
C ARG A 614 8.88 5.12 12.68
N ALA A 615 8.10 6.03 13.26
CA ALA A 615 7.69 5.94 14.67
C ALA A 615 6.69 4.79 14.87
N ASP A 616 5.70 4.66 13.98
CA ASP A 616 4.69 3.60 14.00
C ASP A 616 5.30 2.18 13.88
N GLU A 617 6.42 2.02 13.15
CA GLU A 617 7.17 0.76 13.10
C GLU A 617 7.62 0.25 14.49
N ARG A 618 7.82 1.16 15.47
CA ARG A 618 8.24 0.77 16.84
C ARG A 618 7.20 -0.07 17.56
N VAL A 619 5.92 0.26 17.40
CA VAL A 619 4.85 -0.53 18.03
C VAL A 619 4.75 -1.90 17.36
N ALA A 620 4.92 -1.99 16.03
CA ALA A 620 4.96 -3.28 15.33
C ALA A 620 6.10 -4.17 15.83
N MET A 621 7.31 -3.62 15.94
CA MET A 621 8.47 -4.34 16.45
C MET A 621 8.24 -4.87 17.89
N ASN A 622 7.62 -4.07 18.75
CA ASN A 622 7.35 -4.50 20.10
C ASN A 622 6.27 -5.59 20.18
N LEU A 623 5.17 -5.41 19.46
CA LEU A 623 4.10 -6.42 19.45
C LEU A 623 4.57 -7.73 18.83
N PHE A 624 5.21 -7.67 17.68
CA PHE A 624 5.56 -8.83 16.87
C PHE A 624 6.98 -9.37 17.16
N LEU A 625 8.03 -8.53 17.00
CA LEU A 625 9.41 -9.00 17.09
C LEU A 625 9.85 -9.27 18.53
N ARG A 626 9.52 -8.37 19.48
CA ARG A 626 9.76 -8.58 20.91
C ARG A 626 8.79 -9.57 21.54
N GLY A 627 7.64 -9.81 20.89
CA GLY A 627 6.62 -10.74 21.38
C GLY A 627 5.85 -10.17 22.59
N ASP A 628 5.43 -8.91 22.53
CA ASP A 628 4.54 -8.35 23.56
C ASP A 628 3.12 -8.88 23.43
N LEU A 629 2.73 -9.24 22.22
CA LEU A 629 1.48 -9.92 21.90
C LEU A 629 1.75 -11.39 21.58
N GLU A 630 1.12 -12.27 22.33
CA GLU A 630 1.28 -13.71 22.15
C GLU A 630 0.48 -14.23 20.96
N PRO A 631 0.96 -15.29 20.27
CA PRO A 631 0.19 -15.96 19.22
C PRO A 631 -1.17 -16.46 19.75
N GLY A 632 -2.21 -16.23 18.94
CA GLY A 632 -3.57 -16.66 19.28
C GLY A 632 -4.31 -15.79 20.32
N ASP A 633 -3.66 -14.79 20.91
CA ASP A 633 -4.32 -13.87 21.86
C ASP A 633 -5.23 -12.88 21.14
N THR A 634 -6.44 -13.35 20.87
CA THR A 634 -7.47 -12.51 20.21
C THR A 634 -8.11 -11.52 21.19
N ALA A 635 -8.05 -11.77 22.50
CA ALA A 635 -8.64 -10.88 23.49
C ALA A 635 -7.82 -9.59 23.68
N ALA A 636 -6.53 -9.63 23.37
CA ALA A 636 -5.66 -8.47 23.42
C ALA A 636 -5.90 -7.46 22.29
N VAL A 637 -6.61 -7.83 21.22
CA VAL A 637 -6.85 -6.99 20.04
C VAL A 637 -8.35 -6.81 19.86
N SER A 638 -8.81 -5.57 19.79
CA SER A 638 -10.21 -5.23 19.49
C SER A 638 -10.27 -4.28 18.31
N ALA A 639 -11.04 -4.65 17.28
CA ALA A 639 -11.35 -3.81 16.14
C ALA A 639 -12.87 -3.58 16.07
N GLU A 640 -13.27 -2.31 16.03
CA GLU A 640 -14.66 -1.91 15.87
C GLU A 640 -14.87 -1.31 14.48
N THR A 641 -15.32 -2.14 13.53
CA THR A 641 -15.45 -1.75 12.11
C THR A 641 -16.38 -0.54 11.92
N GLU A 642 -17.51 -0.49 12.61
CA GLU A 642 -18.45 0.64 12.49
C GLU A 642 -17.84 1.97 12.92
N LYS A 643 -17.01 1.96 13.96
CA LYS A 643 -16.30 3.15 14.45
C LYS A 643 -14.98 3.39 13.72
N GLY A 644 -14.47 2.39 13.00
CA GLY A 644 -13.16 2.47 12.38
C GLY A 644 -12.04 2.62 13.41
N SER A 645 -12.10 1.86 14.50
CA SER A 645 -11.11 1.91 15.58
C SER A 645 -10.46 0.56 15.82
N LEU A 646 -9.19 0.60 16.23
CA LEU A 646 -8.38 -0.56 16.60
C LEU A 646 -7.75 -0.29 17.97
N SER A 647 -7.75 -1.27 18.84
CA SER A 647 -7.01 -1.21 20.09
C SER A 647 -6.23 -2.49 20.38
N VAL A 648 -5.08 -2.34 21.00
CA VAL A 648 -4.20 -3.45 21.43
C VAL A 648 -3.86 -3.26 22.89
N THR A 649 -4.02 -4.31 23.67
CA THR A 649 -3.79 -4.31 25.12
C THR A 649 -2.89 -5.47 25.51
N THR A 650 -1.65 -5.19 25.85
CA THR A 650 -0.72 -6.18 26.43
C THR A 650 -0.15 -5.65 27.75
N ALA A 651 0.61 -6.45 28.44
CA ALA A 651 1.26 -5.99 29.68
C ALA A 651 2.33 -4.91 29.44
N ARG A 652 3.01 -4.94 28.27
CA ARG A 652 4.17 -4.09 27.94
C ARG A 652 3.87 -3.03 26.89
N THR A 653 2.87 -3.25 26.04
CA THR A 653 2.47 -2.33 24.97
C THR A 653 0.96 -2.23 24.92
N CYS A 654 0.46 -0.99 24.98
CA CYS A 654 -0.97 -0.68 24.86
C CYS A 654 -1.16 0.51 23.94
N GLY A 655 -2.22 0.54 23.15
CA GLY A 655 -2.56 1.67 22.32
C GLY A 655 -3.63 1.36 21.30
N GLY A 656 -3.96 2.32 20.48
CA GLY A 656 -5.00 2.17 19.47
C GLY A 656 -4.95 3.26 18.41
N PHE A 657 -5.85 3.09 17.49
CA PHE A 657 -6.17 4.04 16.42
C PHE A 657 -7.68 4.34 16.47
N ALA A 658 -8.06 5.58 16.26
CA ALA A 658 -9.45 6.01 16.17
C ALA A 658 -9.60 7.30 15.35
N GLU A 659 -10.78 7.48 14.75
CA GLU A 659 -11.22 8.73 14.09
C GLU A 659 -12.13 9.57 15.00
N ASP A 660 -12.82 8.93 15.94
CA ASP A 660 -13.79 9.59 16.84
C ASP A 660 -13.13 10.32 18.03
N GLY A 661 -11.80 10.33 18.05
CA GLY A 661 -11.01 10.98 19.08
C GLY A 661 -10.90 10.21 20.40
N ARG A 662 -11.34 8.94 20.48
CA ARG A 662 -11.29 8.14 21.71
C ARG A 662 -10.49 6.87 21.54
N ILE A 663 -9.46 6.72 22.34
CA ILE A 663 -8.65 5.49 22.41
C ILE A 663 -8.65 4.98 23.85
N MET A 664 -9.11 3.74 24.03
CA MET A 664 -9.14 3.04 25.30
C MET A 664 -8.52 1.66 25.11
N ALA A 665 -7.30 1.47 25.58
CA ALA A 665 -6.53 0.24 25.39
C ALA A 665 -5.69 -0.07 26.65
N GLY A 666 -6.18 -0.91 27.52
CA GLY A 666 -5.46 -1.33 28.72
C GLY A 666 -4.97 -0.16 29.59
N ALA A 667 -3.65 0.00 29.64
CA ALA A 667 -3.03 1.09 30.39
C ALA A 667 -3.20 2.47 29.74
N VAL A 668 -3.55 2.57 28.47
CA VAL A 668 -3.66 3.82 27.71
C VAL A 668 -5.12 4.25 27.58
N ALA A 669 -5.39 5.50 27.99
CA ALA A 669 -6.62 6.22 27.66
C ALA A 669 -6.24 7.56 27.04
N ALA A 670 -6.78 7.88 25.87
CA ALA A 670 -6.55 9.13 25.18
C ALA A 670 -7.87 9.74 24.69
N LEU A 671 -7.95 11.06 24.81
CA LEU A 671 -8.98 11.87 24.20
C LEU A 671 -8.28 12.82 23.21
N CYS A 672 -8.55 12.65 21.93
CA CYS A 672 -7.93 13.38 20.84
C CYS A 672 -9.00 14.17 20.07
N GLU A 673 -8.58 14.97 19.11
CA GLU A 673 -9.49 15.53 18.10
C GLU A 673 -10.11 14.41 17.27
N LYS A 674 -11.26 14.71 16.63
CA LYS A 674 -11.95 13.75 15.74
C LYS A 674 -11.29 13.72 14.36
N VAL A 675 -10.08 13.18 14.31
CA VAL A 675 -9.29 12.98 13.09
C VAL A 675 -8.56 11.65 13.20
N PRO A 676 -8.14 11.06 12.09
CA PRO A 676 -7.32 9.84 12.12
C PRO A 676 -6.12 10.03 13.05
N THR A 677 -6.06 9.25 14.12
CA THR A 677 -5.03 9.39 15.15
C THR A 677 -4.66 8.04 15.73
N ALA A 678 -3.35 7.77 15.86
CA ALA A 678 -2.85 6.62 16.60
C ALA A 678 -2.13 7.10 17.88
N VAL A 679 -2.45 6.47 19.01
CA VAL A 679 -1.76 6.70 20.29
C VAL A 679 -1.39 5.36 20.91
N TRP A 680 -0.13 5.20 21.27
CA TRP A 680 0.34 4.01 21.93
C TRP A 680 1.45 4.32 22.96
N ALA A 681 1.60 3.42 23.92
CA ALA A 681 2.66 3.44 24.92
C ALA A 681 3.31 2.06 25.02
N THR A 682 4.63 2.01 25.10
CA THR A 682 5.39 0.77 25.19
C THR A 682 6.55 0.89 26.18
N SER A 683 6.79 -0.16 26.97
CA SER A 683 7.94 -0.19 27.87
C SER A 683 9.25 -0.39 27.11
N LEU A 684 10.31 0.27 27.54
CA LEU A 684 11.66 0.16 26.94
C LEU A 684 12.60 -0.76 27.74
N ASP A 685 12.17 -1.24 28.91
CA ASP A 685 12.94 -2.08 29.83
C ASP A 685 12.34 -3.51 29.99
N ALA A 686 11.49 -3.91 29.06
CA ALA A 686 10.79 -5.21 29.01
C ALA A 686 9.92 -5.54 30.24
N LEU A 687 9.74 -4.61 31.18
CA LEU A 687 8.83 -4.76 32.31
C LEU A 687 7.39 -4.41 31.89
N PRO A 688 6.37 -4.92 32.56
CA PRO A 688 5.00 -4.42 32.37
C PRO A 688 4.92 -2.89 32.56
N LEU A 689 4.09 -2.20 31.78
CA LEU A 689 3.94 -0.73 31.84
C LEU A 689 3.75 -0.21 33.28
N ALA A 690 2.99 -0.93 34.13
CA ALA A 690 2.76 -0.56 35.52
C ALA A 690 4.05 -0.55 36.38
N ARG A 691 5.12 -1.21 35.95
CA ARG A 691 6.40 -1.32 36.67
C ARG A 691 7.58 -0.77 35.84
N SER A 692 7.38 -0.44 34.60
CA SER A 692 8.44 0.07 33.73
C SER A 692 9.01 1.38 34.30
N ARG A 693 10.31 1.51 34.17
CA ARG A 693 11.07 2.72 34.55
C ARG A 693 11.20 3.69 33.40
N ARG A 694 11.01 3.17 32.15
CA ARG A 694 11.20 3.95 30.93
C ARG A 694 10.19 3.53 29.88
N ILE A 695 9.35 4.45 29.43
CA ILE A 695 8.24 4.19 28.53
C ILE A 695 8.33 5.15 27.36
N LEU A 696 8.17 4.65 26.15
CA LEU A 696 7.98 5.45 24.95
C LEU A 696 6.48 5.59 24.68
N VAL A 697 6.05 6.81 24.42
CA VAL A 697 4.66 7.14 24.03
C VAL A 697 4.68 7.86 22.69
N ALA A 698 3.75 7.52 21.82
CA ALA A 698 3.54 8.19 20.54
C ALA A 698 2.13 8.75 20.42
N HIS A 699 2.03 9.91 19.81
CA HIS A 699 0.79 10.53 19.33
C HIS A 699 0.97 10.85 17.84
N LEU A 700 0.48 9.98 16.98
CA LEU A 700 0.66 10.05 15.54
C LEU A 700 -0.62 10.58 14.89
N THR A 701 -0.52 11.71 14.23
CA THR A 701 -1.62 12.35 13.49
C THR A 701 -1.47 12.10 11.99
N ASP A 702 -0.90 13.05 11.24
CA ASP A 702 -0.60 12.92 9.83
C ASP A 702 0.68 13.67 9.47
N LEU A 703 1.33 13.28 8.37
CA LEU A 703 2.50 13.95 7.82
C LEU A 703 2.32 14.18 6.32
N ALA A 704 2.67 15.36 5.87
CA ALA A 704 2.67 15.72 4.45
C ALA A 704 3.96 16.50 4.11
N ASN A 705 4.26 16.66 2.83
CA ASN A 705 5.30 17.58 2.40
C ASN A 705 4.69 18.99 2.24
N ALA A 706 5.46 20.02 2.52
CA ALA A 706 5.01 21.40 2.25
C ALA A 706 4.74 21.57 0.75
N GLY A 707 3.53 22.03 0.41
CA GLY A 707 3.09 22.21 -0.97
C GLY A 707 2.53 20.94 -1.65
N ASP A 708 2.27 19.83 -0.91
CA ASP A 708 1.44 18.75 -1.44
C ASP A 708 0.11 19.34 -1.90
N THR A 709 -0.23 19.13 -3.17
CA THR A 709 -1.40 19.74 -3.81
C THR A 709 -2.37 18.65 -4.23
N TYR A 710 -3.59 18.71 -3.69
CA TYR A 710 -4.66 17.78 -3.98
C TYR A 710 -5.77 18.44 -4.78
N GLU A 711 -6.58 17.65 -5.45
CA GLU A 711 -7.74 18.09 -6.18
C GLU A 711 -8.75 18.82 -5.27
N ASP A 712 -8.95 18.27 -4.06
CA ASP A 712 -9.85 18.82 -3.03
C ASP A 712 -9.43 18.35 -1.61
N GLU A 713 -10.22 18.73 -0.61
CA GLU A 713 -10.00 18.39 0.79
C GLU A 713 -10.16 16.88 1.11
N SER A 714 -10.77 16.08 0.24
CA SER A 714 -10.86 14.62 0.41
C SER A 714 -9.50 13.94 0.29
N ARG A 715 -8.54 14.62 -0.34
CA ARG A 715 -7.16 14.14 -0.56
C ARG A 715 -7.08 12.82 -1.31
N GLN A 716 -8.13 12.47 -2.07
CA GLN A 716 -8.14 11.25 -2.86
C GLN A 716 -7.28 11.33 -4.12
N VAL A 717 -7.11 12.52 -4.69
CA VAL A 717 -6.28 12.73 -5.88
C VAL A 717 -5.17 13.73 -5.59
N LEU A 718 -3.94 13.25 -5.57
CA LEU A 718 -2.76 14.08 -5.45
C LEU A 718 -2.35 14.58 -6.85
N LEU A 719 -2.43 15.89 -7.08
CA LEU A 719 -2.07 16.52 -8.34
C LEU A 719 -0.57 16.77 -8.45
N ARG A 720 0.08 17.13 -7.33
CA ARG A 720 1.50 17.45 -7.27
C ARG A 720 2.07 17.14 -5.90
N TRP A 721 3.22 16.48 -5.89
CA TRP A 721 4.01 16.32 -4.68
C TRP A 721 4.66 17.63 -4.27
N GLY A 722 4.56 17.97 -3.00
CA GLY A 722 5.35 19.00 -2.35
C GLY A 722 6.80 18.56 -2.12
N ARG A 723 7.48 19.30 -1.26
CA ARG A 723 8.90 19.08 -0.89
C ARG A 723 9.08 19.31 0.62
N PRO A 724 10.17 18.87 1.23
CA PRO A 724 10.51 19.30 2.58
C PRO A 724 10.50 20.84 2.72
N PRO A 725 10.17 21.38 3.89
CA PRO A 725 10.06 20.64 5.16
C PRO A 725 8.85 19.73 5.19
N HIS A 726 8.99 18.62 5.94
CA HIS A 726 7.83 17.83 6.30
C HIS A 726 6.96 18.62 7.26
N LEU A 727 5.67 18.48 7.13
CA LEU A 727 4.67 19.12 7.98
C LEU A 727 3.88 18.03 8.71
N VAL A 728 3.77 18.15 10.02
CA VAL A 728 2.95 17.25 10.84
C VAL A 728 1.65 17.96 11.20
N ARG A 729 0.54 17.27 11.06
CA ARG A 729 -0.78 17.81 11.42
C ARG A 729 -0.83 18.08 12.93
N ALA A 730 -1.14 19.31 13.29
CA ALA A 730 -1.36 19.71 14.67
C ALA A 730 -2.48 18.89 15.31
N GLY A 731 -2.37 18.65 16.60
CA GLY A 731 -3.37 17.97 17.40
C GLY A 731 -2.90 17.78 18.83
N VAL A 732 -3.85 17.65 19.75
CA VAL A 732 -3.60 17.41 21.17
C VAL A 732 -4.24 16.10 21.58
N ALA A 733 -3.47 15.21 22.20
CA ALA A 733 -3.99 14.03 22.87
C ALA A 733 -3.90 14.23 24.40
N HIS A 734 -5.06 14.30 25.06
CA HIS A 734 -5.14 14.29 26.53
C HIS A 734 -4.96 12.87 27.04
N LEU A 735 -3.78 12.55 27.53
CA LEU A 735 -3.39 11.19 27.90
C LEU A 735 -3.61 10.91 29.39
N ALA A 736 -4.01 9.69 29.68
CA ALA A 736 -4.09 9.14 31.03
C ALA A 736 -3.53 7.71 31.04
N LEU A 737 -2.28 7.54 31.48
CA LEU A 737 -1.58 6.26 31.50
C LEU A 737 -1.70 5.59 32.88
N ALA A 738 -2.22 4.36 32.95
CA ALA A 738 -2.33 3.58 34.19
C ALA A 738 -0.98 2.93 34.54
N LEU A 739 -0.09 3.69 35.15
CA LEU A 739 1.28 3.27 35.49
C LEU A 739 1.47 2.88 36.95
N GLY A 740 0.39 2.88 37.74
CA GLY A 740 0.48 2.64 39.18
C GLY A 740 1.02 3.85 39.94
N GLN A 741 1.42 3.63 41.21
CA GLN A 741 1.98 4.68 42.05
C GLN A 741 3.44 4.97 41.67
N GLY A 742 3.87 6.21 41.84
CA GLY A 742 5.25 6.64 41.58
C GLY A 742 5.34 8.12 41.23
N SER A 743 6.55 8.63 41.20
CA SER A 743 6.89 9.94 40.64
C SER A 743 7.36 9.76 39.19
N PHE A 744 6.88 10.61 38.30
CA PHE A 744 7.17 10.52 36.89
C PHE A 744 7.56 11.87 36.32
N LYS A 745 8.44 11.84 35.31
CA LYS A 745 8.73 12.95 34.44
C LYS A 745 8.41 12.55 33.00
N VAL A 746 7.88 13.48 32.24
CA VAL A 746 7.57 13.31 30.81
C VAL A 746 8.42 14.28 30.01
N TYR A 747 9.06 13.76 28.96
CA TYR A 747 9.87 14.57 28.03
C TYR A 747 9.34 14.38 26.62
N ALA A 748 9.09 15.48 25.91
CA ALA A 748 8.99 15.44 24.46
C ALA A 748 10.38 15.15 23.89
N ILE A 749 10.46 14.27 22.90
CA ILE A 749 11.71 13.89 22.24
C ILE A 749 11.62 14.19 20.75
N ASP A 750 12.75 14.54 20.14
CA ASP A 750 12.89 14.72 18.72
C ASP A 750 13.03 13.36 17.99
N THR A 751 13.17 13.41 16.67
CA THR A 751 13.29 12.23 15.82
C THR A 751 14.64 11.49 15.94
N SER A 752 15.61 12.04 16.70
CA SER A 752 16.82 11.33 17.12
C SER A 752 16.64 10.58 18.45
N GLY A 753 15.61 10.91 19.20
CA GLY A 753 15.36 10.44 20.57
C GLY A 753 15.96 11.35 21.64
N ALA A 754 16.50 12.52 21.28
CA ALA A 754 16.96 13.50 22.25
C ALA A 754 15.77 14.20 22.93
N ARG A 755 15.86 14.40 24.25
CA ARG A 755 14.85 15.15 24.99
C ARG A 755 14.96 16.64 24.66
N VAL A 756 13.87 17.22 24.18
CA VAL A 756 13.81 18.63 23.76
C VAL A 756 13.05 19.51 24.74
N ARG A 757 12.09 18.93 25.49
CA ARG A 757 11.27 19.70 26.44
C ARG A 757 10.71 18.79 27.53
N GLU A 758 10.68 19.25 28.77
CA GLU A 758 9.90 18.60 29.85
C GLU A 758 8.41 18.97 29.68
N VAL A 759 7.52 17.98 29.73
CA VAL A 759 6.09 18.15 29.57
C VAL A 759 5.42 18.13 30.95
N PRO A 760 4.61 19.15 31.30
CA PRO A 760 3.87 19.14 32.56
C PRO A 760 3.00 17.90 32.68
N CYS A 761 3.12 17.21 33.81
CA CYS A 761 2.35 16.00 34.06
C CYS A 761 1.91 15.91 35.54
N ARG A 762 0.88 15.12 35.80
CA ARG A 762 0.39 14.91 37.17
C ARG A 762 -0.15 13.49 37.34
N MET A 763 0.07 12.97 38.55
CA MET A 763 -0.60 11.73 38.97
C MET A 763 -2.00 12.05 39.51
N HIS A 764 -2.99 11.33 39.00
CA HIS A 764 -4.36 11.40 39.49
C HIS A 764 -5.00 10.02 39.51
N LYS A 765 -5.44 9.53 40.67
CA LYS A 765 -6.08 8.20 40.84
C LYS A 765 -5.31 7.06 40.14
N GLY A 766 -4.00 7.01 40.35
CA GLY A 766 -3.12 5.96 39.79
C GLY A 766 -2.84 6.06 38.29
N ARG A 767 -3.24 7.18 37.68
CA ARG A 767 -2.96 7.46 36.26
C ARG A 767 -2.07 8.68 36.13
N LEU A 768 -1.02 8.57 35.36
CA LEU A 768 -0.21 9.69 34.90
C LEU A 768 -0.98 10.43 33.81
N ARG A 769 -1.19 11.74 33.98
CA ARG A 769 -1.88 12.58 32.99
C ARG A 769 -0.94 13.64 32.46
N PHE A 770 -0.96 13.84 31.15
CA PHE A 770 -0.28 14.93 30.43
C PHE A 770 -0.92 15.12 29.05
N ASP A 771 -0.62 16.26 28.44
CA ASP A 771 -1.08 16.58 27.10
C ASP A 771 0.07 16.34 26.11
N ALA A 772 -0.16 15.47 25.14
CA ALA A 772 0.72 15.21 24.02
C ALA A 772 0.32 16.15 22.88
N ASP A 773 0.87 17.35 22.88
CA ASP A 773 0.58 18.41 21.94
C ASP A 773 1.66 18.45 20.84
N VAL A 774 1.25 18.15 19.61
CA VAL A 774 2.14 18.14 18.42
C VAL A 774 2.64 19.55 18.11
N ALA A 775 1.81 20.56 18.33
CA ALA A 775 2.07 21.97 18.04
C ALA A 775 2.64 22.77 19.21
N ALA A 776 3.05 22.10 20.31
CA ALA A 776 3.58 22.78 21.49
C ALA A 776 4.82 23.65 21.20
N ASP A 777 5.55 23.36 20.14
CA ASP A 777 6.52 24.24 19.48
C ASP A 777 6.09 24.45 18.02
N PRO A 778 5.62 25.63 17.63
CA PRO A 778 5.15 25.89 16.27
C PRO A 778 6.25 25.87 15.22
N SER A 779 7.53 25.82 15.63
CA SER A 779 8.68 25.73 14.73
C SER A 779 9.18 24.30 14.52
N ASN A 780 8.75 23.34 15.39
CA ASN A 780 9.20 21.96 15.30
C ASN A 780 8.20 20.99 15.98
N ALA A 781 7.46 20.28 15.21
CA ALA A 781 6.47 19.31 15.69
C ALA A 781 7.10 18.23 16.60
N THR A 782 6.38 17.86 17.66
CA THR A 782 6.77 16.75 18.54
C THR A 782 5.61 15.79 18.72
N PHE A 783 5.81 14.52 18.43
CA PHE A 783 4.80 13.46 18.49
C PHE A 783 5.27 12.22 19.27
N LEU A 784 6.49 12.27 19.84
CA LEU A 784 7.08 11.22 20.64
C LEU A 784 7.43 11.75 22.02
N TYR A 785 7.17 10.93 23.05
CA TYR A 785 7.38 11.29 24.43
C TYR A 785 8.08 10.16 25.19
N GLU A 786 9.02 10.51 26.02
CA GLU A 786 9.65 9.59 26.96
C GLU A 786 9.14 9.84 28.37
N VAL A 787 8.57 8.79 29.00
CA VAL A 787 8.13 8.83 30.39
C VAL A 787 9.16 8.09 31.24
N ILE A 788 9.68 8.77 32.26
CA ILE A 788 10.65 8.24 33.22
C ILE A 788 10.01 8.14 34.56
N ARG A 789 10.07 6.96 35.18
CA ARG A 789 9.74 6.77 36.60
C ARG A 789 10.97 7.14 37.43
N SER A 790 10.85 8.12 38.36
CA SER A 790 11.92 8.47 39.27
C SER A 790 12.17 7.32 40.25
N ALA A 791 13.44 7.03 40.51
CA ALA A 791 13.79 6.16 41.64
C ALA A 791 13.36 6.85 42.95
N HIS A 792 12.72 6.13 43.85
CA HIS A 792 12.44 6.59 45.19
C HIS A 792 13.72 6.59 46.03
#